data_6f3d328f692ad3a730cddbd808be41b6
#
_entry.id   6f3d328f692ad3a730cddbd808be41b6
#
_cell.length_a   1.000
_cell.length_b   1.000
_cell.length_c   1.000
_cell.angle_alpha   90.00
_cell.angle_beta   90.00
_cell.angle_gamma   90.00
#
_symmetry.space_group_name_H-M   'P 1'
#
loop_
_entity.id
_entity.type
_entity.pdbx_description
1 polymer ?
#
loop_
_entity_poly.entity_id
_entity_poly.type
_entity_poly.pdbx_seq_one_letter_code
_entity_poly.pdbx_strand_id
1 'polypeptide(L)'
;MITKVFTFWLFVLLLPSRAAADICSYCACDEDAKSVTCSSPTLLIRTVSLLPWIEQVHLVGLNLPQPPHFLFHPALRVLRINRCGLQGLSAHTLLPLPNLEVLNLADNHLDTLPTTVLRSLKHLRVVNLARNRITDLSQFSPILAEGLVLEQLDLSGNPLALSTAEAALPPTAQLFLSDANLALINSTAIVFYPTNACSLEVDCRILPLKAADFTRLSSLDVSGNGHLTVEVSALTALSNATNLDFSHTHLPPEFTRWLHDDSRVKILNVSHSDLRLDEEQWSTCGRELKSLDISGLRIKRLHLDTHCVLTTVFARDNLLENCILETLSLDTLHLDRNLFTDWPTLPPGIALDNLRSLTISSNLLTSLPPHALSQFPNLQHLDVSRNQISEIDHLAFPSLGMQLISIDLSYNQLTILPHPVLPSLVYLDVSSNNLVTMDPAFFAGLPMLQHLKLSSNPQIFTRCENRCWSDHLDELTALVDLDLSNCALTRTLPLSHLTSLKTLLLRGNQIISVNAGDLPPHLRTLDLGENRLHFTSNFSRLQSLRDLRVDTNPLRCDCSLHDIVPHLLNQSQIADPQLYYCFSGSWQYPLLPYLTGITPCTDSTRHIAPILISTFAFSAIIVTTLMMLLIGYRRYAHRVSHVYKRLATESVARL
;
A
#
# COMPACT_ATOMS: atom_id res chain seq x y z
N MET A 1 -29.42 -13.96 -66.58
CA MET A 1 -28.93 -12.77 -65.88
C MET A 1 -29.65 -12.54 -64.54
N ILE A 2 -30.75 -13.20 -64.30
CA ILE A 2 -31.58 -13.06 -63.04
C ILE A 2 -31.11 -14.00 -61.91
N THR A 3 -30.43 -15.06 -62.19
CA THR A 3 -29.94 -16.03 -61.18
C THR A 3 -28.64 -15.60 -60.46
N LYS A 4 -27.86 -14.63 -60.97
CA LYS A 4 -26.63 -14.12 -60.31
C LYS A 4 -26.87 -12.96 -59.36
N VAL A 5 -28.04 -12.32 -59.41
CA VAL A 5 -28.39 -11.20 -58.51
C VAL A 5 -28.97 -11.74 -57.18
N PHE A 6 -29.68 -12.90 -57.22
CA PHE A 6 -30.23 -13.49 -55.99
C PHE A 6 -29.19 -14.14 -55.10
N THR A 7 -28.08 -14.66 -55.63
CA THR A 7 -26.99 -15.23 -54.84
C THR A 7 -26.15 -14.15 -54.17
N PHE A 8 -26.10 -12.91 -54.73
CA PHE A 8 -25.35 -11.81 -54.12
C PHE A 8 -26.11 -11.18 -52.93
N TRP A 9 -27.43 -11.15 -52.99
CA TRP A 9 -28.27 -10.68 -51.87
C TRP A 9 -28.38 -11.68 -50.72
N LEU A 10 -28.29 -12.97 -50.98
CA LEU A 10 -28.28 -14.00 -49.93
C LEU A 10 -26.94 -14.06 -49.19
N PHE A 11 -25.82 -13.65 -49.83
CA PHE A 11 -24.50 -13.58 -49.19
C PHE A 11 -24.33 -12.30 -48.36
N VAL A 12 -25.05 -11.23 -48.63
CA VAL A 12 -25.06 -9.97 -47.84
C VAL A 12 -25.91 -10.13 -46.55
N LEU A 13 -26.91 -11.05 -46.55
CA LEU A 13 -27.75 -11.36 -45.39
C LEU A 13 -27.20 -12.42 -44.45
N LEU A 14 -26.05 -13.06 -44.81
CA LEU A 14 -25.37 -14.07 -44.02
C LEU A 14 -23.98 -13.64 -43.49
N LEU A 15 -23.66 -12.36 -43.55
CA LEU A 15 -22.58 -11.83 -42.71
C LEU A 15 -23.15 -11.85 -41.29
N PRO A 16 -22.56 -12.64 -40.36
CA PRO A 16 -22.95 -12.52 -38.96
C PRO A 16 -22.68 -11.05 -38.59
N SER A 17 -23.72 -10.30 -38.23
CA SER A 17 -23.53 -9.06 -37.49
C SER A 17 -22.55 -9.44 -36.38
N ARG A 18 -21.34 -8.90 -36.39
CA ARG A 18 -20.45 -9.03 -35.25
C ARG A 18 -21.25 -8.47 -34.06
N ALA A 19 -21.91 -9.36 -33.34
CA ALA A 19 -22.49 -9.01 -32.06
C ALA A 19 -21.35 -8.38 -31.27
N ALA A 20 -21.53 -7.13 -30.84
CA ALA A 20 -20.56 -6.47 -29.98
C ALA A 20 -20.36 -7.39 -28.79
N ALA A 21 -19.12 -7.71 -28.46
CA ALA A 21 -18.85 -8.58 -27.33
C ALA A 21 -19.37 -7.90 -26.04
N ASP A 22 -19.96 -8.70 -25.16
CA ASP A 22 -20.42 -8.22 -23.87
C ASP A 22 -19.24 -7.71 -23.04
N ILE A 23 -19.41 -6.57 -22.38
CA ILE A 23 -18.37 -5.95 -21.53
C ILE A 23 -17.93 -6.90 -20.42
N CYS A 24 -18.80 -7.72 -19.87
CA CYS A 24 -18.49 -8.66 -18.80
C CYS A 24 -17.58 -9.83 -19.24
N SER A 25 -17.36 -9.99 -20.56
CA SER A 25 -16.35 -10.91 -21.08
C SER A 25 -14.91 -10.42 -20.85
N TYR A 26 -14.73 -9.12 -20.59
CA TYR A 26 -13.42 -8.46 -20.47
C TYR A 26 -13.22 -7.73 -19.14
N CYS A 27 -14.29 -7.41 -18.43
CA CYS A 27 -14.30 -6.62 -17.20
C CYS A 27 -15.01 -7.41 -16.09
N ALA A 28 -14.74 -7.04 -14.85
CA ALA A 28 -15.46 -7.60 -13.71
C ALA A 28 -16.85 -6.95 -13.61
N CYS A 29 -17.90 -7.76 -13.70
CA CYS A 29 -19.29 -7.35 -13.53
C CYS A 29 -19.81 -7.83 -12.18
N ASP A 30 -20.62 -7.00 -11.55
CA ASP A 30 -21.36 -7.28 -10.33
C ASP A 30 -22.84 -6.96 -10.58
N GLU A 31 -23.67 -7.99 -10.68
CA GLU A 31 -25.10 -7.86 -10.97
C GLU A 31 -25.87 -7.28 -9.78
N ASP A 32 -25.47 -7.62 -8.56
CA ASP A 32 -26.13 -7.11 -7.33
C ASP A 32 -25.86 -5.61 -7.17
N ALA A 33 -24.63 -5.17 -7.40
CA ALA A 33 -24.25 -3.76 -7.39
C ALA A 33 -24.59 -3.03 -8.70
N LYS A 34 -25.06 -3.71 -9.74
CA LYS A 34 -25.30 -3.20 -11.10
C LYS A 34 -24.11 -2.47 -11.68
N SER A 35 -22.92 -2.98 -11.44
CA SER A 35 -21.67 -2.31 -11.76
C SER A 35 -20.75 -3.12 -12.64
N VAL A 36 -19.90 -2.41 -13.41
CA VAL A 36 -18.81 -3.00 -14.17
C VAL A 36 -17.51 -2.25 -13.88
N THR A 37 -16.44 -3.00 -13.62
CA THR A 37 -15.09 -2.46 -13.38
C THR A 37 -14.11 -3.02 -14.40
N CYS A 38 -13.45 -2.14 -15.14
CA CYS A 38 -12.43 -2.46 -16.13
C CYS A 38 -11.07 -1.87 -15.70
N SER A 39 -10.06 -2.72 -15.54
CA SER A 39 -8.72 -2.30 -15.11
C SER A 39 -7.58 -2.86 -15.97
N SER A 40 -7.85 -3.68 -16.98
CA SER A 40 -6.82 -4.28 -17.84
C SER A 40 -6.41 -3.32 -18.96
N PRO A 41 -5.13 -2.91 -19.07
CA PRO A 41 -4.66 -1.98 -20.12
C PRO A 41 -4.69 -2.56 -21.54
N THR A 42 -4.92 -3.88 -21.69
CA THR A 42 -4.96 -4.55 -23.01
C THR A 42 -6.32 -4.50 -23.68
N LEU A 43 -7.31 -3.88 -23.06
CA LEU A 43 -8.68 -3.87 -23.55
C LEU A 43 -8.88 -2.93 -24.74
N LEU A 44 -9.19 -3.48 -25.91
CA LEU A 44 -9.67 -2.73 -27.08
C LEU A 44 -11.16 -2.46 -26.91
N ILE A 45 -11.50 -1.46 -26.12
CA ILE A 45 -12.87 -1.12 -25.70
C ILE A 45 -13.78 -0.66 -26.87
N ARG A 46 -13.27 -0.56 -28.07
CA ARG A 46 -13.98 0.02 -29.25
C ARG A 46 -15.17 -0.80 -29.77
N THR A 47 -15.33 -2.05 -29.36
CA THR A 47 -16.36 -2.97 -29.91
C THR A 47 -17.19 -3.66 -28.85
N VAL A 48 -17.28 -3.08 -27.66
CA VAL A 48 -18.00 -3.68 -26.51
C VAL A 48 -19.32 -2.95 -26.31
N SER A 49 -20.37 -3.67 -25.86
CA SER A 49 -21.68 -3.09 -25.47
C SER A 49 -21.89 -3.23 -23.97
N LEU A 50 -22.52 -2.20 -23.36
CA LEU A 50 -23.01 -2.29 -22.00
C LEU A 50 -24.30 -3.09 -21.96
N LEU A 51 -24.45 -3.90 -20.91
CA LEU A 51 -25.69 -4.63 -20.63
C LEU A 51 -26.76 -3.68 -20.06
N PRO A 52 -28.06 -3.91 -20.34
CA PRO A 52 -29.15 -3.00 -19.94
C PRO A 52 -29.30 -2.78 -18.43
N TRP A 53 -28.81 -3.70 -17.61
CA TRP A 53 -28.89 -3.62 -16.15
C TRP A 53 -27.76 -2.81 -15.50
N ILE A 54 -26.69 -2.46 -16.26
CA ILE A 54 -25.55 -1.72 -15.72
C ILE A 54 -25.95 -0.26 -15.46
N GLU A 55 -25.84 0.15 -14.21
CA GLU A 55 -26.07 1.53 -13.76
C GLU A 55 -24.76 2.24 -13.38
N GLN A 56 -23.66 1.49 -13.17
CA GLN A 56 -22.37 2.02 -12.74
C GLN A 56 -21.23 1.50 -13.62
N VAL A 57 -20.37 2.39 -14.12
CA VAL A 57 -19.19 2.05 -14.91
C VAL A 57 -17.95 2.64 -14.27
N HIS A 58 -16.97 1.78 -14.00
CA HIS A 58 -15.67 2.13 -13.43
C HIS A 58 -14.56 1.72 -14.38
N LEU A 59 -13.88 2.69 -14.99
CA LEU A 59 -12.71 2.51 -15.84
C LEU A 59 -11.47 3.00 -15.09
N VAL A 60 -10.51 2.14 -14.85
CA VAL A 60 -9.34 2.48 -14.02
C VAL A 60 -8.04 2.02 -14.69
N GLY A 61 -7.08 2.93 -14.87
CA GLY A 61 -5.74 2.59 -15.37
C GLY A 61 -5.69 2.18 -16.86
N LEU A 62 -6.71 2.54 -17.63
CA LEU A 62 -6.78 2.26 -19.05
C LEU A 62 -6.13 3.41 -19.84
N ASN A 63 -5.55 3.13 -21.02
CA ASN A 63 -5.04 4.19 -21.91
C ASN A 63 -6.17 4.68 -22.82
N LEU A 64 -6.93 5.67 -22.35
CA LEU A 64 -8.12 6.22 -23.02
C LEU A 64 -7.99 7.74 -23.15
N PRO A 65 -7.33 8.28 -24.19
CA PRO A 65 -7.23 9.73 -24.38
C PRO A 65 -8.58 10.40 -24.65
N GLN A 66 -9.58 9.64 -25.06
CA GLN A 66 -10.97 10.05 -25.21
C GLN A 66 -11.92 8.99 -24.64
N PRO A 67 -13.12 9.38 -24.16
CA PRO A 67 -14.10 8.44 -23.64
C PRO A 67 -14.55 7.43 -24.71
N PRO A 68 -14.71 6.17 -24.34
CA PRO A 68 -15.15 5.15 -25.27
C PRO A 68 -16.64 5.30 -25.65
N HIS A 69 -16.97 4.98 -26.90
CA HIS A 69 -18.31 5.16 -27.46
C HIS A 69 -19.40 4.26 -26.82
N PHE A 70 -19.03 3.17 -26.13
CA PHE A 70 -20.00 2.27 -25.50
C PHE A 70 -20.66 2.86 -24.23
N LEU A 71 -20.16 3.99 -23.72
CA LEU A 71 -20.74 4.66 -22.54
C LEU A 71 -22.12 5.28 -22.79
N PHE A 72 -22.65 5.22 -24.00
CA PHE A 72 -23.97 5.75 -24.33
C PHE A 72 -25.11 4.84 -23.80
N HIS A 73 -25.32 4.86 -22.47
CA HIS A 73 -26.33 4.05 -21.84
C HIS A 73 -27.24 4.90 -20.93
N PRO A 74 -28.55 5.08 -21.25
CA PRO A 74 -29.41 6.01 -20.53
C PRO A 74 -29.70 5.62 -19.07
N ALA A 75 -29.49 4.36 -18.68
CA ALA A 75 -29.64 3.93 -17.30
C ALA A 75 -28.46 4.25 -16.42
N LEU A 76 -27.34 4.77 -16.99
CA LEU A 76 -26.12 5.02 -16.23
C LEU A 76 -26.33 6.16 -15.21
N ARG A 77 -26.02 5.87 -13.94
CA ARG A 77 -26.07 6.80 -12.80
C ARG A 77 -24.68 7.17 -12.29
N VAL A 78 -23.71 6.26 -12.38
CA VAL A 78 -22.35 6.47 -11.91
C VAL A 78 -21.34 6.20 -13.02
N LEU A 79 -20.55 7.20 -13.35
CA LEU A 79 -19.43 7.09 -14.30
C LEU A 79 -18.14 7.49 -13.63
N ARG A 80 -17.19 6.56 -13.56
CA ARG A 80 -15.83 6.81 -13.05
C ARG A 80 -14.81 6.43 -14.10
N ILE A 81 -13.98 7.38 -14.53
CA ILE A 81 -12.87 7.19 -15.47
C ILE A 81 -11.62 7.76 -14.81
N ASN A 82 -10.88 6.90 -14.08
CA ASN A 82 -9.76 7.32 -13.26
C ASN A 82 -8.45 6.76 -13.80
N ARG A 83 -7.37 7.57 -13.82
CA ARG A 83 -6.03 7.15 -14.27
C ARG A 83 -6.02 6.58 -15.68
N CYS A 84 -6.85 7.14 -16.56
CA CYS A 84 -7.01 6.64 -17.93
C CYS A 84 -6.28 7.51 -18.97
N GLY A 85 -5.60 8.58 -18.55
CA GLY A 85 -4.91 9.50 -19.47
C GLY A 85 -5.87 10.32 -20.33
N LEU A 86 -7.10 10.53 -19.87
CA LEU A 86 -8.14 11.27 -20.59
C LEU A 86 -7.70 12.73 -20.79
N GLN A 87 -7.67 13.19 -22.05
CA GLN A 87 -7.21 14.53 -22.41
C GLN A 87 -8.36 15.52 -22.67
N GLY A 88 -9.53 15.03 -22.99
CA GLY A 88 -10.70 15.87 -23.24
C GLY A 88 -12.01 15.10 -23.25
N LEU A 89 -13.08 15.84 -23.04
CA LEU A 89 -14.46 15.38 -23.14
C LEU A 89 -15.18 16.18 -24.20
N SER A 90 -15.73 15.53 -25.21
CA SER A 90 -16.60 16.23 -26.15
C SER A 90 -18.01 16.41 -25.57
N ALA A 91 -18.70 17.47 -25.96
CA ALA A 91 -20.08 17.70 -25.56
C ALA A 91 -21.00 16.51 -25.90
N HIS A 92 -20.72 15.81 -26.99
CA HIS A 92 -21.53 14.66 -27.44
C HIS A 92 -21.32 13.39 -26.60
N THR A 93 -20.25 13.32 -25.80
CA THR A 93 -19.92 12.11 -25.04
C THR A 93 -20.85 11.88 -23.85
N LEU A 94 -21.26 12.92 -23.14
CA LEU A 94 -22.07 12.82 -21.92
C LEU A 94 -23.54 13.19 -22.15
N LEU A 95 -23.88 13.82 -23.29
CA LEU A 95 -25.27 14.15 -23.64
C LEU A 95 -26.26 12.97 -23.55
N PRO A 96 -25.85 11.72 -23.87
CA PRO A 96 -26.75 10.57 -23.79
C PRO A 96 -26.95 10.01 -22.37
N LEU A 97 -26.44 10.65 -21.32
CA LEU A 97 -26.48 10.18 -19.93
C LEU A 97 -27.39 11.05 -19.05
N PRO A 98 -28.70 11.14 -19.31
CA PRO A 98 -29.59 12.08 -18.63
C PRO A 98 -29.75 11.78 -17.12
N ASN A 99 -29.53 10.54 -16.69
CA ASN A 99 -29.71 10.08 -15.32
C ASN A 99 -28.41 10.06 -14.51
N LEU A 100 -27.31 10.63 -15.03
CA LEU A 100 -26.02 10.61 -14.35
C LEU A 100 -26.08 11.45 -13.07
N GLU A 101 -25.73 10.82 -11.94
CA GLU A 101 -25.68 11.41 -10.60
C GLU A 101 -24.24 11.67 -10.15
N VAL A 102 -23.31 10.77 -10.50
CA VAL A 102 -21.92 10.82 -10.09
C VAL A 102 -20.99 10.78 -11.31
N LEU A 103 -20.19 11.82 -11.47
CA LEU A 103 -19.16 11.91 -12.48
C LEU A 103 -17.78 12.05 -11.82
N ASN A 104 -16.96 11.01 -11.91
CA ASN A 104 -15.60 11.02 -11.39
C ASN A 104 -14.59 10.83 -12.51
N LEU A 105 -13.80 11.87 -12.76
CA LEU A 105 -12.76 11.96 -13.81
C LEU A 105 -11.38 12.27 -13.20
N ALA A 106 -11.18 11.94 -11.93
CA ALA A 106 -9.93 12.22 -11.23
C ALA A 106 -8.72 11.49 -11.84
N ASP A 107 -7.53 12.04 -11.62
CA ASP A 107 -6.26 11.46 -12.08
C ASP A 107 -6.20 11.31 -13.62
N ASN A 108 -6.55 12.36 -14.36
CA ASN A 108 -6.47 12.39 -15.82
C ASN A 108 -5.66 13.61 -16.32
N HIS A 109 -5.75 13.93 -17.60
CA HIS A 109 -5.04 15.04 -18.21
C HIS A 109 -5.99 16.09 -18.82
N LEU A 110 -7.12 16.32 -18.15
CA LEU A 110 -8.12 17.27 -18.61
C LEU A 110 -7.65 18.71 -18.41
N ASP A 111 -7.56 19.49 -19.46
CA ASP A 111 -7.25 20.92 -19.40
C ASP A 111 -8.52 21.77 -19.28
N THR A 112 -9.62 21.31 -19.84
CA THR A 112 -10.91 22.00 -19.90
C THR A 112 -12.06 21.03 -19.73
N LEU A 113 -13.21 21.56 -19.31
CA LEU A 113 -14.47 20.84 -19.28
C LEU A 113 -15.42 21.46 -20.31
N PRO A 114 -16.09 20.67 -21.12
CA PRO A 114 -17.11 21.20 -22.01
C PRO A 114 -18.34 21.63 -21.18
N THR A 115 -18.53 22.92 -21.02
CA THR A 115 -19.64 23.52 -20.25
C THR A 115 -21.02 23.07 -20.72
N THR A 116 -21.17 22.86 -22.03
CA THR A 116 -22.41 22.36 -22.63
C THR A 116 -22.78 20.97 -22.16
N VAL A 117 -21.82 20.18 -21.68
CA VAL A 117 -22.04 18.81 -21.18
C VAL A 117 -22.68 18.81 -19.81
N LEU A 118 -22.12 19.60 -18.90
CA LEU A 118 -22.63 19.64 -17.51
C LEU A 118 -24.07 20.20 -17.46
N ARG A 119 -24.44 21.08 -18.37
CA ARG A 119 -25.81 21.61 -18.50
C ARG A 119 -26.87 20.55 -18.78
N SER A 120 -26.51 19.50 -19.51
CA SER A 120 -27.45 18.42 -19.87
C SER A 120 -27.70 17.44 -18.72
N LEU A 121 -26.83 17.41 -17.70
CA LEU A 121 -26.84 16.45 -16.60
C LEU A 121 -27.63 16.98 -15.39
N LYS A 122 -28.95 17.04 -15.52
CA LYS A 122 -29.86 17.63 -14.51
C LYS A 122 -29.89 16.92 -13.15
N HIS A 123 -29.48 15.66 -13.10
CA HIS A 123 -29.45 14.83 -11.89
C HIS A 123 -28.05 14.74 -11.25
N LEU A 124 -27.08 15.47 -11.80
CA LEU A 124 -25.68 15.43 -11.32
C LEU A 124 -25.57 16.02 -9.91
N ARG A 125 -25.04 15.25 -8.97
CA ARG A 125 -24.88 15.58 -7.56
C ARG A 125 -23.42 15.63 -7.13
N VAL A 126 -22.59 14.72 -7.67
CA VAL A 126 -21.17 14.59 -7.31
C VAL A 126 -20.30 14.74 -8.54
N VAL A 127 -19.37 15.68 -8.49
CA VAL A 127 -18.37 15.93 -9.55
C VAL A 127 -16.99 15.86 -8.93
N ASN A 128 -16.18 14.89 -9.39
CA ASN A 128 -14.78 14.80 -8.99
C ASN A 128 -13.88 14.96 -10.22
N LEU A 129 -13.07 16.03 -10.22
CA LEU A 129 -12.11 16.42 -11.25
C LEU A 129 -10.70 16.53 -10.69
N ALA A 130 -10.46 15.99 -9.49
CA ALA A 130 -9.19 16.09 -8.80
C ALA A 130 -8.02 15.59 -9.65
N ARG A 131 -6.86 16.20 -9.46
CA ARG A 131 -5.60 15.82 -10.13
C ARG A 131 -5.72 15.72 -11.64
N ASN A 132 -6.18 16.83 -12.23
CA ASN A 132 -6.20 17.11 -13.66
C ASN A 132 -5.30 18.32 -13.98
N ARG A 133 -5.50 18.95 -15.15
CA ARG A 133 -4.74 20.11 -15.59
C ARG A 133 -5.60 21.34 -15.79
N ILE A 134 -6.72 21.42 -15.07
CA ILE A 134 -7.68 22.52 -15.21
C ILE A 134 -7.07 23.79 -14.64
N THR A 135 -7.03 24.85 -15.45
CA THR A 135 -6.51 26.16 -15.06
C THR A 135 -7.60 27.23 -14.98
N ASP A 136 -8.65 27.13 -15.78
CA ASP A 136 -9.69 28.15 -15.92
C ASP A 136 -11.05 27.63 -15.44
N LEU A 137 -11.62 28.34 -14.44
CA LEU A 137 -12.93 28.05 -13.88
C LEU A 137 -14.07 28.87 -14.49
N SER A 138 -13.81 29.79 -15.42
CA SER A 138 -14.84 30.59 -16.08
C SER A 138 -15.92 29.74 -16.76
N GLN A 139 -15.53 28.52 -17.10
CA GLN A 139 -16.41 27.53 -17.71
C GLN A 139 -17.58 27.10 -16.78
N PHE A 140 -17.47 27.25 -15.47
CA PHE A 140 -18.54 26.94 -14.52
C PHE A 140 -19.62 28.01 -14.44
N SER A 141 -19.29 29.26 -14.81
CA SER A 141 -20.24 30.39 -14.74
C SER A 141 -21.57 30.15 -15.47
N PRO A 142 -21.60 29.52 -16.66
CA PRO A 142 -22.85 29.21 -17.36
C PRO A 142 -23.71 28.18 -16.67
N ILE A 143 -23.14 27.31 -15.84
CA ILE A 143 -23.86 26.23 -15.11
C ILE A 143 -24.69 26.83 -13.98
N LEU A 144 -24.18 27.88 -13.36
CA LEU A 144 -24.86 28.57 -12.25
C LEU A 144 -26.17 29.24 -12.69
N ALA A 145 -26.20 29.74 -13.92
CA ALA A 145 -27.39 30.39 -14.47
C ALA A 145 -28.57 29.43 -14.62
N GLU A 146 -28.34 28.12 -14.60
CA GLU A 146 -29.36 27.09 -14.79
C GLU A 146 -29.75 26.35 -13.48
N GLY A 147 -29.23 26.78 -12.32
CA GLY A 147 -29.64 26.30 -11.01
C GLY A 147 -29.16 24.91 -10.62
N LEU A 148 -28.04 24.43 -11.19
CA LEU A 148 -27.39 23.19 -10.74
C LEU A 148 -26.85 23.37 -9.32
N VAL A 149 -27.25 22.49 -8.41
CA VAL A 149 -26.76 22.41 -7.03
C VAL A 149 -26.06 21.07 -6.85
N LEU A 150 -24.77 21.11 -6.48
CA LEU A 150 -23.99 19.91 -6.25
C LEU A 150 -23.97 19.56 -4.75
N GLU A 151 -23.91 18.27 -4.45
CA GLU A 151 -23.57 17.81 -3.09
C GLU A 151 -22.07 17.90 -2.87
N GLN A 152 -21.29 17.49 -3.88
CA GLN A 152 -19.84 17.47 -3.80
C GLN A 152 -19.20 17.96 -5.10
N LEU A 153 -18.22 18.85 -4.95
CA LEU A 153 -17.32 19.28 -6.03
C LEU A 153 -15.88 19.16 -5.55
N ASP A 154 -15.09 18.36 -6.28
CA ASP A 154 -13.68 18.14 -5.99
C ASP A 154 -12.82 18.61 -7.17
N LEU A 155 -12.03 19.66 -6.97
CA LEU A 155 -11.11 20.29 -7.91
C LEU A 155 -9.65 20.19 -7.41
N SER A 156 -9.39 19.42 -6.37
CA SER A 156 -8.08 19.28 -5.73
C SER A 156 -6.98 18.90 -6.71
N GLY A 157 -5.75 19.39 -6.49
CA GLY A 157 -4.60 19.06 -7.32
C GLY A 157 -4.69 19.54 -8.76
N ASN A 158 -5.47 20.61 -9.03
CA ASN A 158 -5.50 21.29 -10.33
C ASN A 158 -4.74 22.62 -10.23
N PRO A 159 -3.95 23.00 -11.26
CA PRO A 159 -3.22 24.26 -11.27
C PRO A 159 -4.17 25.42 -11.61
N LEU A 160 -5.16 25.65 -10.75
CA LEU A 160 -6.15 26.70 -10.97
C LEU A 160 -5.50 28.08 -10.95
N ALA A 161 -5.98 28.98 -11.78
CA ALA A 161 -5.43 30.32 -11.93
C ALA A 161 -6.54 31.36 -12.03
N LEU A 162 -6.13 32.62 -11.90
CA LEU A 162 -7.01 33.75 -12.13
C LEU A 162 -7.60 33.68 -13.55
N SER A 163 -8.93 33.74 -13.63
CA SER A 163 -9.64 33.89 -14.88
C SER A 163 -9.74 35.37 -15.28
N THR A 164 -9.68 35.65 -16.58
CA THR A 164 -9.97 36.97 -17.15
C THR A 164 -11.48 37.25 -17.27
N ALA A 165 -12.31 36.22 -17.05
CA ALA A 165 -13.77 36.31 -17.07
C ALA A 165 -14.33 36.11 -15.67
N GLU A 166 -15.50 36.69 -15.38
CA GLU A 166 -16.22 36.41 -14.15
C GLU A 166 -16.49 34.89 -14.06
N ALA A 167 -15.87 34.23 -13.07
CA ALA A 167 -16.09 32.84 -12.78
C ALA A 167 -16.85 32.69 -11.46
N ALA A 168 -17.70 31.68 -11.38
CA ALA A 168 -18.37 31.33 -10.14
C ALA A 168 -18.49 29.82 -10.07
N LEU A 169 -18.37 29.25 -8.85
CA LEU A 169 -18.60 27.82 -8.61
C LEU A 169 -20.10 27.55 -8.42
N PRO A 170 -20.59 26.36 -8.79
CA PRO A 170 -21.96 25.97 -8.48
C PRO A 170 -22.13 25.90 -6.94
N PRO A 171 -23.35 26.22 -6.43
CA PRO A 171 -23.67 26.01 -5.03
C PRO A 171 -23.41 24.55 -4.66
N THR A 172 -22.58 24.34 -3.62
CA THR A 172 -22.17 22.99 -3.23
C THR A 172 -22.15 22.87 -1.71
N ALA A 173 -22.43 21.67 -1.22
CA ALA A 173 -22.37 21.37 0.20
C ALA A 173 -20.94 20.95 0.65
N GLN A 174 -20.19 20.31 -0.24
CA GLN A 174 -18.81 19.86 0.04
C GLN A 174 -17.88 20.32 -1.09
N LEU A 175 -16.93 21.19 -0.75
CA LEU A 175 -15.98 21.76 -1.69
C LEU A 175 -14.54 21.37 -1.32
N PHE A 176 -13.83 20.76 -2.27
CA PHE A 176 -12.44 20.34 -2.11
C PHE A 176 -11.56 21.08 -3.12
N LEU A 177 -10.62 21.85 -2.60
CA LEU A 177 -9.66 22.69 -3.32
C LEU A 177 -8.22 22.50 -2.79
N SER A 178 -7.90 21.34 -2.26
CA SER A 178 -6.55 21.06 -1.78
C SER A 178 -5.54 21.10 -2.94
N ASP A 179 -4.35 21.63 -2.69
CA ASP A 179 -3.30 21.81 -3.70
C ASP A 179 -3.79 22.52 -4.99
N ALA A 180 -4.68 23.50 -4.86
CA ALA A 180 -5.36 24.12 -5.99
C ALA A 180 -4.84 25.54 -6.32
N ASN A 181 -3.65 25.91 -5.82
CA ASN A 181 -3.00 27.21 -6.09
C ASN A 181 -3.80 28.43 -5.55
N LEU A 182 -4.43 28.28 -4.37
CA LEU A 182 -5.19 29.33 -3.71
C LEU A 182 -4.28 30.42 -3.12
N ALA A 183 -4.72 31.68 -3.24
CA ALA A 183 -4.02 32.84 -2.66
C ALA A 183 -4.76 33.47 -1.48
N LEU A 184 -6.08 33.62 -1.57
CA LEU A 184 -6.89 34.30 -0.58
C LEU A 184 -8.31 33.74 -0.54
N ILE A 185 -8.87 33.60 0.64
CA ILE A 185 -10.30 33.38 0.86
C ILE A 185 -10.84 34.47 1.78
N ASN A 186 -11.96 35.10 1.38
CA ASN A 186 -12.74 36.02 2.20
C ASN A 186 -14.24 35.70 2.07
N SER A 187 -15.11 36.47 2.74
CA SER A 187 -16.56 36.22 2.76
C SER A 187 -17.25 36.24 1.40
N THR A 188 -16.64 36.83 0.39
CA THR A 188 -17.23 37.04 -0.93
C THR A 188 -16.49 36.41 -2.07
N ALA A 189 -15.25 35.93 -1.87
CA ALA A 189 -14.38 35.51 -2.93
C ALA A 189 -13.36 34.44 -2.54
N ILE A 190 -13.05 33.58 -3.49
CA ILE A 190 -11.87 32.72 -3.53
C ILE A 190 -10.94 33.26 -4.63
N VAL A 191 -9.69 33.53 -4.29
CA VAL A 191 -8.69 34.10 -5.20
C VAL A 191 -7.57 33.09 -5.42
N PHE A 192 -7.19 32.88 -6.67
CA PHE A 192 -6.07 32.03 -7.07
C PHE A 192 -4.84 32.86 -7.42
N TYR A 193 -3.64 32.27 -7.32
CA TYR A 193 -2.44 32.90 -7.82
C TYR A 193 -2.47 33.02 -9.35
N PRO A 194 -1.93 34.13 -9.93
CA PRO A 194 -1.74 34.20 -11.35
C PRO A 194 -0.77 33.10 -11.82
N THR A 195 -1.03 32.50 -12.98
CA THR A 195 -0.04 31.67 -13.64
C THR A 195 1.16 32.52 -14.05
N ASN A 196 2.34 31.89 -14.24
CA ASN A 196 3.60 32.53 -14.68
C ASN A 196 3.52 33.36 -15.98
N ALA A 197 2.35 33.40 -16.61
CA ALA A 197 2.07 34.21 -17.80
C ALA A 197 1.79 35.70 -17.51
N CYS A 198 1.53 36.07 -16.24
CA CYS A 198 1.41 37.46 -15.84
C CYS A 198 2.81 38.02 -15.51
N SER A 199 3.49 38.63 -16.48
CA SER A 199 4.68 39.43 -16.23
C SER A 199 4.30 40.75 -15.50
N LEU A 200 5.23 41.29 -14.69
CA LEU A 200 5.04 42.48 -13.83
C LEU A 200 4.60 43.77 -14.56
N GLU A 201 4.46 43.76 -15.90
CA GLU A 201 4.11 44.90 -16.72
C GLU A 201 2.68 44.90 -17.28
N VAL A 202 1.91 43.84 -17.08
CA VAL A 202 0.50 43.78 -17.53
C VAL A 202 -0.41 43.92 -16.31
N ASP A 203 -1.32 44.90 -16.34
CA ASP A 203 -2.36 45.14 -15.34
C ASP A 203 -3.33 43.95 -15.31
N CYS A 204 -2.90 42.84 -14.68
CA CYS A 204 -3.73 41.66 -14.48
C CYS A 204 -4.81 42.04 -13.48
N ARG A 205 -5.97 42.49 -13.94
CA ARG A 205 -7.15 42.68 -13.10
C ARG A 205 -7.51 41.34 -12.49
N ILE A 206 -7.25 41.23 -11.20
CA ILE A 206 -7.62 40.08 -10.39
C ILE A 206 -9.15 40.10 -10.28
N LEU A 207 -9.82 39.22 -11.04
CA LEU A 207 -11.25 38.98 -10.87
C LEU A 207 -11.39 37.82 -9.87
N PRO A 208 -11.88 38.11 -8.65
CA PRO A 208 -12.12 37.05 -7.67
C PRO A 208 -13.21 36.10 -8.18
N LEU A 209 -13.03 34.82 -7.94
CA LEU A 209 -14.08 33.84 -8.10
C LEU A 209 -15.18 34.21 -7.11
N LYS A 210 -16.37 34.60 -7.58
CA LYS A 210 -17.50 34.82 -6.68
C LYS A 210 -17.86 33.48 -6.03
N ALA A 211 -17.58 33.34 -4.75
CA ALA A 211 -17.96 32.16 -4.01
C ALA A 211 -19.49 32.11 -3.97
N ALA A 212 -20.07 31.05 -4.48
CA ALA A 212 -21.45 30.75 -4.25
C ALA A 212 -21.61 30.49 -2.75
N ASP A 213 -22.38 31.34 -2.10
CA ASP A 213 -22.95 31.22 -0.75
C ASP A 213 -22.23 30.24 0.22
N PHE A 214 -21.13 30.66 0.82
CA PHE A 214 -20.40 29.86 1.83
C PHE A 214 -21.29 29.41 2.98
N THR A 215 -22.44 30.06 3.18
CA THR A 215 -23.37 29.69 4.24
C THR A 215 -24.00 28.30 4.04
N ARG A 216 -23.92 27.74 2.84
CA ARG A 216 -24.37 26.40 2.50
C ARG A 216 -23.29 25.32 2.63
N LEU A 217 -22.03 25.72 2.79
CA LEU A 217 -20.96 24.74 2.93
C LEU A 217 -21.10 24.00 4.26
N SER A 218 -21.14 22.69 4.18
CA SER A 218 -20.98 21.79 5.33
C SER A 218 -19.54 21.30 5.45
N SER A 219 -18.79 21.25 4.35
CA SER A 219 -17.39 20.82 4.30
C SER A 219 -16.59 21.65 3.33
N LEU A 220 -15.42 22.12 3.76
CA LEU A 220 -14.43 22.82 2.95
C LEU A 220 -13.04 22.23 3.21
N ASP A 221 -12.37 21.83 2.15
CA ASP A 221 -10.96 21.42 2.15
C ASP A 221 -10.16 22.37 1.26
N VAL A 222 -9.25 23.11 1.86
CA VAL A 222 -8.30 24.01 1.19
C VAL A 222 -6.86 23.69 1.55
N SER A 223 -6.61 22.49 2.00
CA SER A 223 -5.31 22.00 2.44
C SER A 223 -4.23 22.09 1.35
N GLY A 224 -2.97 22.10 1.74
CA GLY A 224 -1.84 22.08 0.80
C GLY A 224 -1.60 23.39 0.02
N ASN A 225 -2.40 24.43 0.27
CA ASN A 225 -2.20 25.74 -0.36
C ASN A 225 -1.29 26.61 0.52
N GLY A 226 0.00 26.31 0.55
CA GLY A 226 0.98 26.86 1.51
C GLY A 226 1.14 28.38 1.55
N HIS A 227 0.55 29.11 0.62
CA HIS A 227 0.53 30.58 0.61
C HIS A 227 -0.89 31.15 0.76
N LEU A 228 -1.88 30.29 1.00
CA LEU A 228 -3.27 30.73 1.18
C LEU A 228 -3.40 31.56 2.45
N THR A 229 -3.95 32.76 2.31
CA THR A 229 -4.37 33.60 3.44
C THR A 229 -5.88 33.50 3.62
N VAL A 230 -6.31 33.11 4.82
CA VAL A 230 -7.72 33.06 5.21
C VAL A 230 -8.05 34.34 5.97
N GLU A 231 -8.97 35.16 5.46
CA GLU A 231 -9.41 36.35 6.15
C GLU A 231 -10.45 36.04 7.24
N VAL A 232 -10.52 36.89 8.27
CA VAL A 232 -11.53 36.78 9.34
C VAL A 232 -12.95 36.80 8.80
N SER A 233 -13.18 37.52 7.72
CA SER A 233 -14.48 37.58 7.04
C SER A 233 -14.93 36.23 6.49
N ALA A 234 -13.99 35.38 6.03
CA ALA A 234 -14.28 34.02 5.58
C ALA A 234 -14.71 33.11 6.75
N LEU A 235 -14.05 33.22 7.89
CA LEU A 235 -14.41 32.48 9.10
C LEU A 235 -15.86 32.71 9.50
N THR A 236 -16.30 33.96 9.47
CA THR A 236 -17.69 34.31 9.78
C THR A 236 -18.68 33.69 8.80
N ALA A 237 -18.32 33.63 7.51
CA ALA A 237 -19.16 33.01 6.49
C ALA A 237 -19.21 31.46 6.62
N LEU A 238 -18.16 30.86 7.20
CA LEU A 238 -18.02 29.42 7.44
C LEU A 238 -18.60 28.93 8.77
N SER A 239 -19.26 29.77 9.54
CA SER A 239 -19.78 29.45 10.89
C SER A 239 -20.75 28.26 10.93
N ASN A 240 -21.39 27.91 9.80
CA ASN A 240 -22.26 26.75 9.67
C ASN A 240 -21.54 25.47 9.15
N ALA A 241 -20.29 25.57 8.73
CA ALA A 241 -19.53 24.42 8.26
C ALA A 241 -19.24 23.46 9.42
N THR A 242 -19.34 22.16 9.13
CA THR A 242 -19.07 21.10 10.12
C THR A 242 -17.70 20.46 9.95
N ASN A 243 -17.14 20.47 8.75
CA ASN A 243 -15.84 19.85 8.44
C ASN A 243 -14.96 20.85 7.71
N LEU A 244 -13.81 21.18 8.30
CA LEU A 244 -12.86 22.13 7.73
C LEU A 244 -11.46 21.56 7.73
N ASP A 245 -10.79 21.62 6.57
CA ASP A 245 -9.37 21.34 6.43
C ASP A 245 -8.63 22.58 5.93
N PHE A 246 -7.82 23.14 6.82
CA PHE A 246 -6.93 24.27 6.60
C PHE A 246 -5.46 23.88 6.76
N SER A 247 -5.13 22.59 6.64
CA SER A 247 -3.76 22.16 6.82
C SER A 247 -2.84 22.80 5.77
N HIS A 248 -1.61 23.12 6.18
CA HIS A 248 -0.62 23.81 5.35
C HIS A 248 -1.10 25.16 4.78
N THR A 249 -1.84 25.94 5.56
CA THR A 249 -2.31 27.30 5.18
C THR A 249 -1.90 28.35 6.20
N HIS A 250 -2.13 29.64 5.89
CA HIS A 250 -1.97 30.74 6.85
C HIS A 250 -3.32 31.12 7.46
N LEU A 251 -3.45 30.97 8.76
CA LEU A 251 -4.66 31.29 9.50
C LEU A 251 -4.52 32.63 10.29
N PRO A 252 -5.61 33.44 10.38
CA PRO A 252 -5.57 34.68 11.15
C PRO A 252 -5.48 34.39 12.65
N PRO A 253 -4.91 35.32 13.44
CA PRO A 253 -4.78 35.15 14.90
C PRO A 253 -6.15 35.01 15.63
N GLU A 254 -7.22 35.52 15.04
CA GLU A 254 -8.57 35.43 15.58
C GLU A 254 -9.22 34.06 15.40
N PHE A 255 -8.56 33.13 14.71
CA PHE A 255 -9.09 31.81 14.37
C PHE A 255 -9.52 31.01 15.62
N THR A 256 -8.70 30.97 16.66
CA THR A 256 -8.99 30.21 17.88
C THR A 256 -10.21 30.77 18.61
N ARG A 257 -10.36 32.09 18.63
CA ARG A 257 -11.52 32.75 19.22
C ARG A 257 -12.79 32.45 18.43
N TRP A 258 -12.72 32.56 17.10
CA TRP A 258 -13.84 32.18 16.23
C TRP A 258 -14.25 30.71 16.42
N LEU A 259 -13.28 29.81 16.54
CA LEU A 259 -13.53 28.38 16.75
C LEU A 259 -14.33 28.14 18.03
N HIS A 260 -14.00 28.85 19.10
CA HIS A 260 -14.67 28.72 20.38
C HIS A 260 -16.07 29.36 20.40
N ASP A 261 -16.20 30.60 19.90
CA ASP A 261 -17.39 31.41 20.11
C ASP A 261 -18.48 31.19 19.05
N ASP A 262 -18.10 31.09 17.78
CA ASP A 262 -18.97 31.26 16.63
C ASP A 262 -19.09 30.05 15.71
N SER A 263 -18.28 28.98 15.91
CA SER A 263 -18.25 27.87 14.98
C SER A 263 -19.15 26.68 15.39
N ARG A 264 -19.62 25.93 14.38
CA ARG A 264 -20.28 24.62 14.53
C ARG A 264 -19.44 23.47 14.01
N VAL A 265 -18.14 23.68 13.95
CA VAL A 265 -17.19 22.71 13.40
C VAL A 265 -17.14 21.47 14.27
N LYS A 266 -17.24 20.30 13.61
CA LYS A 266 -17.13 18.97 14.24
C LYS A 266 -15.82 18.27 13.93
N ILE A 267 -15.29 18.51 12.73
CA ILE A 267 -14.01 17.97 12.26
C ILE A 267 -13.17 19.13 11.78
N LEU A 268 -12.02 19.34 12.42
CA LEU A 268 -11.08 20.41 12.10
C LEU A 268 -9.69 19.84 11.90
N ASN A 269 -9.08 20.15 10.76
CA ASN A 269 -7.67 19.95 10.50
C ASN A 269 -7.00 21.30 10.26
N VAL A 270 -6.05 21.67 11.12
CA VAL A 270 -5.18 22.84 11.00
C VAL A 270 -3.71 22.47 11.04
N SER A 271 -3.41 21.20 10.77
CA SER A 271 -2.04 20.67 10.85
C SER A 271 -1.09 21.43 9.91
N HIS A 272 0.14 21.63 10.38
CA HIS A 272 1.19 22.33 9.62
C HIS A 272 0.80 23.71 9.10
N SER A 273 -0.26 24.34 9.64
CA SER A 273 -0.62 25.70 9.30
C SER A 273 0.27 26.71 10.05
N ASP A 274 0.34 27.96 9.53
CA ASP A 274 1.03 29.05 10.21
C ASP A 274 0.04 29.78 11.14
N LEU A 275 -0.40 29.06 12.18
CA LEU A 275 -1.28 29.61 13.22
C LEU A 275 -0.43 30.06 14.40
N ARG A 276 -0.46 31.36 14.69
CA ARG A 276 0.23 31.92 15.87
C ARG A 276 -0.64 31.75 17.11
N LEU A 277 -0.14 30.96 18.05
CA LEU A 277 -0.80 30.68 19.31
C LEU A 277 -0.14 31.49 20.44
N ASP A 278 -0.95 32.03 21.33
CA ASP A 278 -0.47 32.68 22.56
C ASP A 278 0.23 31.63 23.45
N GLU A 279 1.44 31.97 23.95
CA GLU A 279 2.25 31.12 24.82
C GLU A 279 2.59 29.72 24.24
N GLU A 280 2.52 29.53 22.90
CA GLU A 280 2.75 28.22 22.24
C GLU A 280 1.87 27.10 22.86
N GLN A 281 0.66 27.44 23.27
CA GLN A 281 -0.28 26.56 23.93
C GLN A 281 -1.58 26.41 23.09
N TRP A 282 -2.07 25.19 22.98
CA TRP A 282 -3.43 24.93 22.50
C TRP A 282 -4.36 24.65 23.67
N SER A 283 -5.41 25.47 23.82
CA SER A 283 -6.42 25.33 24.87
C SER A 283 -7.86 25.53 24.39
N THR A 284 -8.06 25.62 23.07
CA THR A 284 -9.35 25.92 22.49
C THR A 284 -10.10 24.64 22.11
N CYS A 285 -11.33 24.51 22.59
CA CYS A 285 -12.28 23.50 22.17
C CYS A 285 -13.52 24.19 21.60
N GLY A 286 -13.82 23.97 20.32
CA GLY A 286 -15.10 24.37 19.75
C GLY A 286 -16.26 23.61 20.41
N ARG A 287 -17.43 24.22 20.47
CA ARG A 287 -18.60 23.68 21.20
C ARG A 287 -19.09 22.32 20.71
N GLU A 288 -18.94 22.04 19.42
CA GLU A 288 -19.37 20.76 18.77
C GLU A 288 -18.18 19.96 18.25
N LEU A 289 -16.92 20.38 18.52
CA LEU A 289 -15.72 19.81 17.94
C LEU A 289 -15.47 18.41 18.49
N LYS A 290 -15.45 17.41 17.57
CA LYS A 290 -15.21 16.00 17.88
C LYS A 290 -13.85 15.49 17.45
N SER A 291 -13.37 15.95 16.30
CA SER A 291 -12.07 15.56 15.76
C SER A 291 -11.23 16.79 15.49
N LEU A 292 -10.01 16.81 16.02
CA LEU A 292 -9.07 17.92 15.94
C LEU A 292 -7.71 17.42 15.52
N ASP A 293 -7.16 17.98 14.43
CA ASP A 293 -5.77 17.78 14.02
C ASP A 293 -5.00 19.10 14.14
N ILE A 294 -4.08 19.14 15.09
CA ILE A 294 -3.16 20.24 15.40
C ILE A 294 -1.70 19.82 15.23
N SER A 295 -1.46 18.83 14.40
CA SER A 295 -0.10 18.32 14.17
C SER A 295 0.78 19.39 13.49
N GLY A 296 2.05 19.45 13.86
CA GLY A 296 3.03 20.35 13.22
C GLY A 296 2.90 21.84 13.50
N LEU A 297 2.14 22.25 14.52
CA LEU A 297 1.94 23.66 14.91
C LEU A 297 3.03 24.22 15.85
N ARG A 298 4.04 23.41 16.21
CA ARG A 298 5.11 23.78 17.15
C ARG A 298 4.62 24.13 18.55
N ILE A 299 3.46 23.62 18.98
CA ILE A 299 2.94 23.84 20.32
C ILE A 299 3.77 23.10 21.38
N LYS A 300 3.95 23.75 22.53
CA LYS A 300 4.69 23.19 23.68
C LYS A 300 3.77 22.64 24.76
N ARG A 301 2.53 23.10 24.82
CA ARG A 301 1.55 22.68 25.82
C ARG A 301 0.19 22.42 25.17
N LEU A 302 -0.44 21.33 25.56
CA LEU A 302 -1.79 20.96 25.18
C LEU A 302 -2.66 20.93 26.45
N HIS A 303 -3.71 21.71 26.47
CA HIS A 303 -4.68 21.72 27.58
C HIS A 303 -6.08 21.51 27.01
N LEU A 304 -6.72 20.41 27.37
CA LEU A 304 -8.10 20.09 27.00
C LEU A 304 -8.93 19.96 28.26
N ASP A 305 -9.79 20.94 28.48
CA ASP A 305 -10.62 21.08 29.69
C ASP A 305 -11.86 20.16 29.65
N THR A 306 -12.63 20.17 30.73
CA THR A 306 -13.84 19.36 30.90
C THR A 306 -14.99 19.74 29.95
N HIS A 307 -14.96 20.94 29.34
CA HIS A 307 -15.98 21.39 28.39
C HIS A 307 -15.74 20.84 26.98
N CYS A 308 -14.56 20.30 26.70
CA CYS A 308 -14.23 19.71 25.44
C CYS A 308 -15.03 18.40 25.20
N VAL A 309 -15.68 18.30 24.05
CA VAL A 309 -16.40 17.08 23.62
C VAL A 309 -15.63 16.26 22.55
N LEU A 310 -14.29 16.50 22.51
CA LEU A 310 -13.38 15.85 21.57
C LEU A 310 -13.35 14.33 21.78
N THR A 311 -13.49 13.60 20.67
CA THR A 311 -13.32 12.14 20.65
C THR A 311 -11.99 11.73 20.05
N THR A 312 -11.44 12.54 19.13
CA THR A 312 -10.19 12.23 18.43
C THR A 312 -9.31 13.47 18.39
N VAL A 313 -8.04 13.32 18.82
CA VAL A 313 -7.05 14.40 18.78
C VAL A 313 -5.76 13.88 18.15
N PHE A 314 -5.31 14.58 17.10
CA PHE A 314 -3.99 14.41 16.50
C PHE A 314 -3.15 15.64 16.87
N ALA A 315 -2.11 15.43 17.67
CA ALA A 315 -1.16 16.46 18.10
C ALA A 315 0.29 16.01 17.82
N ARG A 316 0.49 15.37 16.67
CA ARG A 316 1.78 14.84 16.23
C ARG A 316 2.73 15.95 15.78
N ASP A 317 4.03 15.65 15.72
CA ASP A 317 5.03 16.56 15.15
C ASP A 317 5.02 17.95 15.79
N ASN A 318 4.84 18.03 17.12
CA ASN A 318 4.86 19.26 17.89
C ASN A 318 6.08 19.30 18.83
N LEU A 319 6.10 20.25 19.74
CA LEU A 319 7.14 20.45 20.76
C LEU A 319 6.58 20.17 22.17
N LEU A 320 5.59 19.27 22.28
CA LEU A 320 4.91 18.98 23.53
C LEU A 320 5.86 18.29 24.52
N GLU A 321 6.05 18.91 25.66
CA GLU A 321 6.76 18.35 26.82
C GLU A 321 5.77 17.74 27.83
N ASN A 322 4.54 18.28 27.86
CA ASN A 322 3.45 17.79 28.71
C ASN A 322 2.08 18.08 28.08
N CYS A 323 1.05 17.43 28.61
CA CYS A 323 -0.35 17.72 28.27
C CYS A 323 -1.23 17.63 29.53
N ILE A 324 -2.26 18.49 29.57
CA ILE A 324 -3.31 18.49 30.59
C ILE A 324 -4.59 18.04 29.90
N LEU A 325 -5.11 16.89 30.28
CA LEU A 325 -6.28 16.28 29.68
C LEU A 325 -7.35 16.11 30.75
N GLU A 326 -8.38 16.93 30.70
CA GLU A 326 -9.53 16.84 31.62
C GLU A 326 -10.80 16.43 30.90
N THR A 327 -10.76 16.34 29.56
CA THR A 327 -11.91 15.91 28.75
C THR A 327 -12.12 14.41 28.84
N LEU A 328 -13.35 14.00 29.21
CA LEU A 328 -13.70 12.59 29.42
C LEU A 328 -14.19 11.87 28.14
N SER A 329 -14.36 12.60 27.03
CA SER A 329 -14.93 12.06 25.79
C SER A 329 -13.91 11.44 24.83
N LEU A 330 -12.60 11.55 25.11
CA LEU A 330 -11.54 11.07 24.23
C LEU A 330 -11.63 9.55 24.03
N ASP A 331 -11.62 9.14 22.78
CA ASP A 331 -11.51 7.75 22.30
C ASP A 331 -10.12 7.48 21.71
N THR A 332 -9.58 8.47 20.99
CA THR A 332 -8.28 8.34 20.30
C THR A 332 -7.43 9.58 20.52
N LEU A 333 -6.18 9.37 20.95
CA LEU A 333 -5.19 10.42 21.19
C LEU A 333 -3.85 10.07 20.58
N HIS A 334 -3.35 10.96 19.70
CA HIS A 334 -2.06 10.81 19.04
C HIS A 334 -1.09 11.92 19.44
N LEU A 335 -0.02 11.55 20.14
CA LEU A 335 1.04 12.42 20.66
C LEU A 335 2.41 12.10 20.07
N ASP A 336 2.45 11.45 18.92
CA ASP A 336 3.68 10.96 18.29
C ASP A 336 4.60 12.11 17.87
N ARG A 337 5.93 11.86 17.88
CA ARG A 337 6.95 12.84 17.45
C ARG A 337 6.83 14.18 18.17
N ASN A 338 6.91 14.11 19.52
CA ASN A 338 6.94 15.23 20.44
C ASN A 338 8.19 15.16 21.34
N LEU A 339 8.20 15.86 22.45
CA LEU A 339 9.34 15.97 23.38
C LEU A 339 9.00 15.44 24.79
N PHE A 340 8.04 14.54 24.93
CA PHE A 340 7.70 13.94 26.23
C PHE A 340 8.88 13.16 26.79
N THR A 341 9.39 13.58 27.96
CA THR A 341 10.41 12.89 28.74
C THR A 341 9.79 11.95 29.77
N ASP A 342 8.63 12.31 30.26
CA ASP A 342 7.88 11.61 31.31
C ASP A 342 6.53 11.16 30.77
N TRP A 343 5.98 10.11 31.39
CA TRP A 343 4.65 9.61 31.08
C TRP A 343 3.58 10.67 31.38
N PRO A 344 2.66 10.96 30.44
CA PRO A 344 1.62 11.94 30.70
C PRO A 344 0.74 11.51 31.86
N THR A 345 0.66 12.36 32.88
CA THR A 345 -0.15 12.14 34.07
C THR A 345 -1.40 12.99 34.03
N LEU A 346 -2.55 12.39 34.31
CA LEU A 346 -3.82 13.12 34.43
C LEU A 346 -3.94 13.73 35.81
N PRO A 347 -4.73 14.82 35.98
CA PRO A 347 -5.05 15.34 37.30
C PRO A 347 -5.63 14.27 38.22
N PRO A 348 -5.39 14.34 39.54
CA PRO A 348 -5.90 13.35 40.50
C PRO A 348 -7.43 13.22 40.43
N GLY A 349 -7.91 11.98 40.34
CA GLY A 349 -9.34 11.69 40.28
C GLY A 349 -9.94 11.71 38.87
N ILE A 350 -9.14 12.00 37.83
CA ILE A 350 -9.56 11.90 36.43
C ILE A 350 -9.09 10.57 35.86
N ALA A 351 -10.01 9.85 35.20
CA ALA A 351 -9.72 8.70 34.36
C ALA A 351 -10.36 8.91 32.99
N LEU A 352 -9.64 8.57 31.93
CA LEU A 352 -10.15 8.63 30.56
C LEU A 352 -10.78 7.28 30.18
N ASP A 353 -11.99 7.05 30.70
CA ASP A 353 -12.71 5.77 30.55
C ASP A 353 -13.08 5.47 29.09
N ASN A 354 -13.15 6.47 28.23
CA ASN A 354 -13.48 6.29 26.83
C ASN A 354 -12.27 6.06 25.94
N LEU A 355 -11.04 6.31 26.43
CA LEU A 355 -9.84 6.22 25.62
C LEU A 355 -9.51 4.76 25.25
N ARG A 356 -9.56 4.48 23.93
CA ARG A 356 -9.24 3.16 23.36
C ARG A 356 -7.90 3.13 22.65
N SER A 357 -7.44 4.24 22.11
CA SER A 357 -6.18 4.30 21.37
C SER A 357 -5.31 5.47 21.86
N LEU A 358 -4.09 5.14 22.31
CA LEU A 358 -3.07 6.10 22.69
C LEU A 358 -1.78 5.80 21.93
N THR A 359 -1.29 6.79 21.18
CA THR A 359 0.02 6.73 20.55
C THR A 359 0.90 7.87 21.06
N ILE A 360 2.09 7.54 21.53
CA ILE A 360 3.10 8.48 22.02
C ILE A 360 4.49 8.03 21.53
N SER A 361 4.51 7.50 20.31
CA SER A 361 5.73 7.00 19.67
C SER A 361 6.68 8.13 19.29
N SER A 362 7.97 7.80 19.11
CA SER A 362 8.98 8.78 18.69
C SER A 362 9.05 10.00 19.62
N ASN A 363 9.10 9.76 20.91
CA ASN A 363 9.28 10.73 21.98
C ASN A 363 10.59 10.46 22.75
N LEU A 364 10.74 11.03 23.94
CA LEU A 364 11.94 10.92 24.78
C LEU A 364 11.66 10.17 26.09
N LEU A 365 10.59 9.39 26.17
CA LEU A 365 10.20 8.64 27.38
C LEU A 365 11.32 7.66 27.79
N THR A 366 11.67 7.68 29.07
CA THR A 366 12.73 6.82 29.62
C THR A 366 12.21 5.62 30.40
N SER A 367 10.98 5.69 30.89
CA SER A 367 10.34 4.60 31.65
C SER A 367 8.82 4.67 31.55
N LEU A 368 8.15 3.53 31.86
CA LEU A 368 6.73 3.51 32.21
C LEU A 368 6.60 3.39 33.72
N PRO A 369 6.11 4.42 34.42
CA PRO A 369 6.05 4.45 35.88
C PRO A 369 4.96 3.51 36.45
N PRO A 370 4.96 3.26 37.78
CA PRO A 370 3.88 2.53 38.42
C PRO A 370 2.52 3.17 38.10
N HIS A 371 1.52 2.35 37.84
CA HIS A 371 0.16 2.77 37.53
C HIS A 371 -0.01 3.64 36.27
N ALA A 372 0.96 3.63 35.35
CA ALA A 372 0.93 4.41 34.11
C ALA A 372 -0.38 4.24 33.35
N LEU A 373 -0.90 3.04 33.26
CA LEU A 373 -2.13 2.74 32.51
C LEU A 373 -3.40 2.68 33.36
N SER A 374 -3.31 2.86 34.67
CA SER A 374 -4.50 2.82 35.55
C SER A 374 -5.51 3.93 35.28
N GLN A 375 -5.07 5.03 34.65
CA GLN A 375 -5.91 6.15 34.27
C GLN A 375 -6.62 5.96 32.91
N PHE A 376 -6.35 4.82 32.21
CA PHE A 376 -6.91 4.46 30.91
C PHE A 376 -7.51 3.05 30.93
N PRO A 377 -8.57 2.79 31.71
CA PRO A 377 -9.02 1.43 32.03
C PRO A 377 -9.53 0.64 30.81
N ASN A 378 -10.02 1.32 29.77
CA ASN A 378 -10.57 0.70 28.56
C ASN A 378 -9.63 0.82 27.34
N LEU A 379 -8.33 1.11 27.57
CA LEU A 379 -7.34 1.21 26.51
C LEU A 379 -7.18 -0.12 25.78
N GLN A 380 -7.26 -0.09 24.45
CA GLN A 380 -7.14 -1.27 23.57
C GLN A 380 -5.83 -1.25 22.77
N HIS A 381 -5.38 -0.07 22.37
CA HIS A 381 -4.19 0.10 21.54
C HIS A 381 -3.22 1.08 22.19
N LEU A 382 -2.01 0.62 22.46
CA LEU A 382 -0.92 1.43 23.02
C LEU A 382 0.30 1.36 22.09
N ASP A 383 0.76 2.51 21.60
CA ASP A 383 2.02 2.64 20.88
C ASP A 383 2.96 3.59 21.62
N VAL A 384 4.04 3.03 22.18
CA VAL A 384 5.15 3.75 22.83
C VAL A 384 6.47 3.44 22.14
N SER A 385 6.41 3.03 20.88
CA SER A 385 7.58 2.69 20.08
C SER A 385 8.51 3.89 19.87
N ARG A 386 9.77 3.63 19.50
CA ARG A 386 10.74 4.69 19.16
C ARG A 386 10.92 5.73 20.28
N ASN A 387 11.03 5.24 21.52
CA ASN A 387 11.35 6.03 22.69
C ASN A 387 12.73 5.60 23.27
N GLN A 388 13.02 5.99 24.49
CA GLN A 388 14.24 5.64 25.21
C GLN A 388 13.92 4.77 26.44
N ILE A 389 12.80 4.04 26.42
CA ILE A 389 12.30 3.28 27.56
C ILE A 389 13.26 2.12 27.86
N SER A 390 13.89 2.21 29.02
CA SER A 390 14.78 1.18 29.54
C SER A 390 14.15 0.32 30.62
N GLU A 391 13.10 0.83 31.26
CA GLU A 391 12.40 0.19 32.38
C GLU A 391 10.89 0.36 32.27
N ILE A 392 10.18 -0.72 32.55
CA ILE A 392 8.72 -0.73 32.74
C ILE A 392 8.48 -1.24 34.16
N ASP A 393 7.86 -0.40 35.00
CA ASP A 393 7.53 -0.83 36.35
C ASP A 393 6.53 -1.99 36.33
N HIS A 394 6.67 -2.93 37.28
CA HIS A 394 5.80 -4.10 37.37
C HIS A 394 4.32 -3.76 37.66
N LEU A 395 4.05 -2.58 38.22
CA LEU A 395 2.70 -2.03 38.45
C LEU A 395 2.22 -1.11 37.32
N ALA A 396 3.00 -0.93 36.23
CA ALA A 396 2.60 -0.09 35.11
C ALA A 396 1.31 -0.58 34.45
N PHE A 397 1.14 -1.90 34.41
CA PHE A 397 -0.08 -2.56 33.92
C PHE A 397 -0.96 -2.95 35.08
N PRO A 398 -2.21 -2.47 35.18
CA PRO A 398 -3.14 -2.89 36.24
C PRO A 398 -3.40 -4.39 36.14
N SER A 399 -3.44 -5.05 37.32
CA SER A 399 -3.52 -6.52 37.39
C SER A 399 -4.86 -7.11 36.94
N LEU A 400 -5.92 -6.32 36.83
CA LEU A 400 -7.27 -6.77 36.50
C LEU A 400 -8.00 -5.74 35.62
N GLY A 401 -8.72 -6.21 34.61
CA GLY A 401 -9.67 -5.42 33.85
C GLY A 401 -9.14 -4.72 32.60
N MET A 402 -7.84 -4.77 32.31
CA MET A 402 -7.30 -4.19 31.07
C MET A 402 -7.80 -4.93 29.82
N GLN A 403 -8.25 -4.17 28.83
CA GLN A 403 -8.74 -4.69 27.56
C GLN A 403 -7.74 -4.47 26.42
N LEU A 404 -6.44 -4.39 26.74
CA LEU A 404 -5.39 -4.18 25.73
C LEU A 404 -5.39 -5.32 24.71
N ILE A 405 -5.50 -4.92 23.44
CA ILE A 405 -5.48 -5.80 22.28
C ILE A 405 -4.11 -5.72 21.59
N SER A 406 -3.50 -4.53 21.57
CA SER A 406 -2.24 -4.28 20.87
C SER A 406 -1.32 -3.40 21.70
N ILE A 407 -0.05 -3.82 21.80
CA ILE A 407 1.04 -3.04 22.43
C ILE A 407 2.23 -3.03 21.46
N ASP A 408 2.72 -1.81 21.16
CA ASP A 408 3.98 -1.60 20.45
C ASP A 408 5.00 -0.91 21.37
N LEU A 409 6.06 -1.64 21.72
CA LEU A 409 7.21 -1.22 22.51
C LEU A 409 8.50 -1.24 21.69
N SER A 410 8.39 -1.37 20.36
CA SER A 410 9.55 -1.52 19.48
C SER A 410 10.46 -0.29 19.49
N TYR A 411 11.72 -0.48 19.13
CA TYR A 411 12.71 0.62 19.07
C TYR A 411 12.85 1.35 20.42
N ASN A 412 13.06 0.62 21.50
CA ASN A 412 13.33 1.12 22.84
C ASN A 412 14.66 0.54 23.38
N GLN A 413 14.91 0.66 24.68
CA GLN A 413 16.14 0.21 25.35
C GLN A 413 15.86 -0.86 26.39
N LEU A 414 14.75 -1.58 26.30
CA LEU A 414 14.31 -2.57 27.28
C LEU A 414 15.30 -3.74 27.34
N THR A 415 15.68 -4.12 28.57
CA THR A 415 16.53 -5.28 28.83
C THR A 415 15.75 -6.49 29.34
N ILE A 416 14.64 -6.25 30.01
CA ILE A 416 13.69 -7.23 30.52
C ILE A 416 12.27 -6.69 30.36
N LEU A 417 11.29 -7.58 30.37
CA LEU A 417 9.87 -7.23 30.41
C LEU A 417 9.26 -7.64 31.75
N PRO A 418 8.36 -6.81 32.33
CA PRO A 418 7.60 -7.22 33.51
C PRO A 418 6.62 -8.36 33.16
N HIS A 419 6.01 -8.98 34.18
CA HIS A 419 4.98 -10.02 33.99
C HIS A 419 3.58 -9.38 33.91
N PRO A 420 3.06 -8.97 32.76
CA PRO A 420 1.72 -8.44 32.66
C PRO A 420 0.70 -9.59 32.59
N VAL A 421 -0.43 -9.41 33.25
CA VAL A 421 -1.61 -10.25 33.03
C VAL A 421 -2.54 -9.51 32.06
N LEU A 422 -2.39 -9.80 30.75
CA LEU A 422 -3.10 -9.15 29.66
C LEU A 422 -3.87 -10.20 28.83
N PRO A 423 -4.99 -10.73 29.35
CA PRO A 423 -5.67 -11.89 28.76
C PRO A 423 -6.28 -11.60 27.38
N SER A 424 -6.48 -10.33 27.01
CA SER A 424 -7.05 -9.90 25.74
C SER A 424 -5.99 -9.52 24.69
N LEU A 425 -4.69 -9.57 25.04
CA LEU A 425 -3.63 -9.13 24.15
C LEU A 425 -3.47 -10.06 22.94
N VAL A 426 -3.57 -9.49 21.75
CA VAL A 426 -3.46 -10.19 20.46
C VAL A 426 -2.14 -9.87 19.77
N TYR A 427 -1.66 -8.64 19.88
CA TYR A 427 -0.45 -8.16 19.21
C TYR A 427 0.53 -7.58 20.23
N LEU A 428 1.78 -8.05 20.19
CA LEU A 428 2.90 -7.52 20.97
C LEU A 428 4.13 -7.36 20.07
N ASP A 429 4.63 -6.13 20.00
CA ASP A 429 5.89 -5.80 19.32
C ASP A 429 6.90 -5.25 20.33
N VAL A 430 7.98 -5.97 20.55
CA VAL A 430 9.12 -5.56 21.37
C VAL A 430 10.43 -5.63 20.55
N SER A 431 10.32 -5.55 19.24
CA SER A 431 11.46 -5.60 18.34
C SER A 431 12.39 -4.41 18.54
N SER A 432 13.64 -4.55 18.12
CA SER A 432 14.65 -3.48 18.22
C SER A 432 14.79 -2.93 19.65
N ASN A 433 15.03 -3.85 20.58
CA ASN A 433 15.32 -3.58 21.98
C ASN A 433 16.66 -4.23 22.39
N ASN A 434 16.98 -4.19 23.68
CA ASN A 434 18.19 -4.80 24.27
C ASN A 434 17.86 -6.00 25.16
N LEU A 435 16.78 -6.74 24.85
CA LEU A 435 16.32 -7.85 25.67
C LEU A 435 17.40 -8.92 25.83
N VAL A 436 17.71 -9.27 27.08
CA VAL A 436 18.71 -10.29 27.43
C VAL A 436 18.05 -11.61 27.76
N THR A 437 16.88 -11.57 28.36
CA THR A 437 16.07 -12.74 28.71
C THR A 437 14.60 -12.35 28.82
N MET A 438 13.74 -13.35 28.83
CA MET A 438 12.32 -13.20 29.17
C MET A 438 12.01 -14.15 30.31
N ASP A 439 11.16 -13.70 31.23
CA ASP A 439 10.68 -14.58 32.28
C ASP A 439 9.67 -15.58 31.67
N PRO A 440 9.80 -16.87 31.97
CA PRO A 440 8.84 -17.87 31.53
C PRO A 440 7.38 -17.56 31.88
N ALA A 441 7.14 -17.01 33.08
CA ALA A 441 5.79 -16.63 33.53
C ALA A 441 5.15 -15.49 32.71
N PHE A 442 5.94 -14.79 31.88
CA PHE A 442 5.44 -13.75 30.97
C PHE A 442 4.38 -14.28 29.99
N PHE A 443 4.60 -15.47 29.45
CA PHE A 443 3.71 -16.04 28.43
C PHE A 443 2.38 -16.55 29.01
N ALA A 444 2.37 -17.03 30.26
CA ALA A 444 1.15 -17.46 30.94
C ALA A 444 0.10 -16.35 31.07
N GLY A 445 0.54 -15.08 31.08
CA GLY A 445 -0.33 -13.91 31.14
C GLY A 445 -0.96 -13.52 29.79
N LEU A 446 -0.64 -14.19 28.68
CA LEU A 446 -0.96 -13.78 27.30
C LEU A 446 -1.66 -14.87 26.47
N PRO A 447 -2.74 -15.48 26.93
CA PRO A 447 -3.35 -16.67 26.29
C PRO A 447 -3.92 -16.42 24.89
N MET A 448 -4.24 -15.18 24.54
CA MET A 448 -4.84 -14.80 23.26
C MET A 448 -3.83 -14.22 22.26
N LEU A 449 -2.53 -14.23 22.58
CA LEU A 449 -1.50 -13.63 21.74
C LEU A 449 -1.37 -14.36 20.40
N GLN A 450 -1.58 -13.63 19.30
CA GLN A 450 -1.50 -14.15 17.94
C GLN A 450 -0.27 -13.65 17.19
N HIS A 451 0.20 -12.45 17.49
CA HIS A 451 1.33 -11.83 16.81
C HIS A 451 2.39 -11.40 17.82
N LEU A 452 3.56 -12.02 17.76
CA LEU A 452 4.70 -11.71 18.63
C LEU A 452 5.91 -11.34 17.78
N LYS A 453 6.42 -10.12 17.97
CA LYS A 453 7.64 -9.64 17.33
C LYS A 453 8.72 -9.39 18.38
N LEU A 454 9.83 -10.11 18.23
CA LEU A 454 11.02 -10.04 19.07
C LEU A 454 12.27 -9.69 18.25
N SER A 455 12.09 -9.37 16.98
CA SER A 455 13.21 -9.17 16.05
C SER A 455 14.18 -8.08 16.51
N SER A 456 15.43 -8.17 16.10
CA SER A 456 16.49 -7.22 16.46
C SER A 456 16.72 -7.08 17.97
N ASN A 457 16.68 -8.20 18.68
CA ASN A 457 17.13 -8.35 20.08
C ASN A 457 18.31 -9.32 20.14
N PRO A 458 19.53 -8.90 19.79
CA PRO A 458 20.65 -9.83 19.56
C PRO A 458 21.14 -10.57 20.80
N GLN A 459 20.79 -10.12 22.01
CA GLN A 459 21.21 -10.73 23.26
C GLN A 459 20.18 -11.69 23.87
N ILE A 460 18.96 -11.75 23.32
CA ILE A 460 17.82 -12.46 23.93
C ILE A 460 18.05 -13.97 24.11
N PHE A 461 18.96 -14.57 23.32
CA PHE A 461 19.34 -15.97 23.38
C PHE A 461 20.72 -16.24 24.00
N THR A 462 21.46 -15.21 24.43
CA THR A 462 22.86 -15.37 24.89
C THR A 462 23.00 -16.17 26.19
N ARG A 463 21.96 -16.25 27.01
CA ARG A 463 21.93 -16.98 28.30
C ARG A 463 21.15 -18.28 28.26
N CYS A 464 20.89 -18.81 27.08
CA CYS A 464 20.10 -20.05 26.87
C CYS A 464 21.00 -21.30 26.88
N GLU A 465 21.74 -21.60 27.96
CA GLU A 465 22.63 -22.76 27.99
C GLU A 465 21.91 -24.10 28.27
N ASN A 466 20.99 -24.15 29.22
CA ASN A 466 20.32 -25.39 29.64
C ASN A 466 18.79 -25.31 29.69
N ARG A 467 18.22 -24.14 29.89
CA ARG A 467 16.78 -23.85 29.81
C ARG A 467 16.62 -22.48 29.19
N CYS A 468 16.03 -22.45 28.01
CA CYS A 468 15.72 -21.18 27.34
C CYS A 468 14.28 -20.78 27.66
N TRP A 469 14.04 -19.47 27.79
CA TRP A 469 12.68 -18.95 27.89
C TRP A 469 11.80 -19.40 26.70
N SER A 470 12.39 -19.69 25.56
CA SER A 470 11.69 -20.22 24.38
C SER A 470 11.03 -21.60 24.62
N ASP A 471 11.46 -22.32 25.64
CA ASP A 471 10.86 -23.62 26.02
C ASP A 471 9.44 -23.44 26.61
N HIS A 472 9.06 -22.21 26.95
CA HIS A 472 7.74 -21.84 27.47
C HIS A 472 6.83 -21.17 26.43
N LEU A 473 7.25 -21.09 25.15
CA LEU A 473 6.38 -20.62 24.06
C LEU A 473 5.19 -21.56 23.81
N ASP A 474 5.20 -22.77 24.35
CA ASP A 474 4.11 -23.74 24.28
C ASP A 474 2.81 -23.26 24.95
N GLU A 475 2.89 -22.28 25.86
CA GLU A 475 1.73 -21.63 26.45
C GLU A 475 0.98 -20.72 25.45
N LEU A 476 1.65 -20.27 24.37
CA LEU A 476 1.09 -19.40 23.34
C LEU A 476 0.36 -20.19 22.24
N THR A 477 -0.65 -20.95 22.61
CA THR A 477 -1.39 -21.85 21.67
C THR A 477 -2.13 -21.10 20.55
N ALA A 478 -2.45 -19.83 20.76
CA ALA A 478 -3.11 -18.97 19.76
C ALA A 478 -2.14 -18.31 18.76
N LEU A 479 -0.80 -18.46 18.93
CA LEU A 479 0.19 -17.74 18.14
C LEU A 479 0.14 -18.13 16.67
N VAL A 480 0.01 -17.10 15.80
CA VAL A 480 -0.10 -17.21 14.35
C VAL A 480 1.17 -16.73 13.67
N ASP A 481 1.75 -15.63 14.14
CA ASP A 481 2.95 -15.01 13.58
C ASP A 481 4.01 -14.79 14.66
N LEU A 482 5.23 -15.26 14.39
CA LEU A 482 6.40 -15.11 15.25
C LEU A 482 7.57 -14.55 14.46
N ASP A 483 8.07 -13.36 14.85
CA ASP A 483 9.25 -12.74 14.28
C ASP A 483 10.43 -12.78 15.24
N LEU A 484 11.46 -13.54 14.88
CA LEU A 484 12.74 -13.70 15.58
C LEU A 484 13.91 -13.30 14.67
N SER A 485 13.68 -12.40 13.71
CA SER A 485 14.73 -11.92 12.81
C SER A 485 15.81 -11.16 13.59
N ASN A 486 17.06 -11.26 13.17
CA ASN A 486 18.21 -10.55 13.79
C ASN A 486 18.39 -10.77 15.31
N CYS A 487 18.12 -11.98 15.78
CA CYS A 487 18.25 -12.35 17.21
C CYS A 487 19.52 -13.16 17.54
N ALA A 488 20.48 -13.23 16.61
CA ALA A 488 21.72 -14.00 16.72
C ALA A 488 21.52 -15.51 17.01
N LEU A 489 20.41 -16.09 16.60
CA LEU A 489 20.11 -17.52 16.71
C LEU A 489 21.11 -18.34 15.90
N THR A 490 21.67 -19.38 16.52
CA THR A 490 22.61 -20.32 15.86
C THR A 490 21.94 -21.62 15.39
N ARG A 491 20.74 -21.91 15.88
CA ARG A 491 19.91 -23.09 15.54
C ARG A 491 18.43 -22.73 15.56
N THR A 492 17.60 -23.54 14.93
CA THR A 492 16.14 -23.43 15.04
C THR A 492 15.68 -23.82 16.44
N LEU A 493 14.60 -23.19 16.88
CA LEU A 493 13.94 -23.51 18.13
C LEU A 493 12.95 -24.67 17.95
N PRO A 494 12.67 -25.46 19.02
CA PRO A 494 11.71 -26.57 18.97
C PRO A 494 10.26 -26.03 19.06
N LEU A 495 9.73 -25.53 17.95
CA LEU A 495 8.40 -24.88 17.85
C LEU A 495 7.30 -25.81 17.32
N SER A 496 7.55 -27.11 17.19
CA SER A 496 6.61 -28.08 16.60
C SER A 496 5.26 -28.17 17.33
N HIS A 497 5.19 -27.75 18.58
CA HIS A 497 3.99 -27.71 19.42
C HIS A 497 3.07 -26.52 19.10
N LEU A 498 3.57 -25.46 18.43
CA LEU A 498 2.78 -24.29 18.06
C LEU A 498 1.94 -24.58 16.81
N THR A 499 0.88 -25.33 16.96
CA THR A 499 0.06 -25.82 15.84
C THR A 499 -0.69 -24.71 15.11
N SER A 500 -0.94 -23.56 15.72
CA SER A 500 -1.60 -22.40 15.12
C SER A 500 -0.64 -21.54 14.29
N LEU A 501 0.69 -21.72 14.43
CA LEU A 501 1.69 -20.86 13.81
C LEU A 501 1.70 -21.02 12.28
N LYS A 502 1.56 -19.90 11.58
CA LYS A 502 1.53 -19.81 10.10
C LYS A 502 2.74 -19.10 9.54
N THR A 503 3.25 -18.09 10.24
CA THR A 503 4.39 -17.28 9.80
C THR A 503 5.50 -17.35 10.83
N LEU A 504 6.70 -17.73 10.39
CA LEU A 504 7.93 -17.75 11.19
C LEU A 504 9.03 -17.00 10.43
N LEU A 505 9.48 -15.87 11.00
CA LEU A 505 10.55 -15.08 10.45
C LEU A 505 11.83 -15.28 11.27
N LEU A 506 12.88 -15.77 10.62
CA LEU A 506 14.19 -16.08 11.19
C LEU A 506 15.33 -15.39 10.41
N ARG A 507 15.00 -14.37 9.63
CA ARG A 507 15.96 -13.64 8.79
C ARG A 507 17.09 -13.01 9.60
N GLY A 508 18.29 -12.91 9.04
CA GLY A 508 19.41 -12.18 9.64
C GLY A 508 19.98 -12.85 10.90
N ASN A 509 19.85 -14.16 11.03
CA ASN A 509 20.39 -14.93 12.16
C ASN A 509 21.71 -15.65 11.77
N GLN A 510 22.18 -16.56 12.63
CA GLN A 510 23.41 -17.33 12.41
C GLN A 510 23.12 -18.83 12.27
N ILE A 511 21.93 -19.19 11.79
CA ILE A 511 21.45 -20.57 11.70
C ILE A 511 22.25 -21.31 10.63
N ILE A 512 22.86 -22.43 11.03
CA ILE A 512 23.71 -23.26 10.15
C ILE A 512 22.89 -24.38 9.49
N SER A 513 21.89 -24.90 10.20
CA SER A 513 21.01 -25.97 9.75
C SER A 513 19.63 -25.85 10.35
N VAL A 514 18.63 -26.33 9.63
CA VAL A 514 17.24 -26.37 10.07
C VAL A 514 16.80 -27.81 10.20
N ASN A 515 16.17 -28.17 11.32
CA ASN A 515 15.52 -29.45 11.49
C ASN A 515 14.01 -29.28 11.26
N ALA A 516 13.45 -29.84 10.20
CA ALA A 516 12.03 -29.74 9.91
C ALA A 516 11.12 -30.34 10.99
N GLY A 517 11.66 -31.22 11.85
CA GLY A 517 10.94 -31.77 13.02
C GLY A 517 10.71 -30.76 14.12
N ASP A 518 11.50 -29.68 14.17
CA ASP A 518 11.36 -28.62 15.17
C ASP A 518 10.35 -27.54 14.73
N LEU A 519 9.96 -27.55 13.46
CA LEU A 519 9.07 -26.53 12.88
C LEU A 519 7.59 -26.91 13.01
N PRO A 520 6.70 -25.91 13.13
CA PRO A 520 5.25 -26.12 13.19
C PRO A 520 4.69 -26.80 11.93
N PRO A 521 3.77 -27.77 12.06
CA PRO A 521 3.29 -28.58 10.93
C PRO A 521 2.42 -27.81 9.93
N HIS A 522 1.78 -26.71 10.35
CA HIS A 522 0.88 -25.89 9.54
C HIS A 522 1.51 -24.57 9.08
N LEU A 523 2.83 -24.47 9.14
CA LEU A 523 3.58 -23.30 8.71
C LEU A 523 3.33 -23.01 7.22
N ARG A 524 3.07 -21.74 6.89
CA ARG A 524 2.83 -21.26 5.51
C ARG A 524 3.97 -20.42 4.99
N THR A 525 4.53 -19.58 5.84
CA THR A 525 5.63 -18.67 5.52
C THR A 525 6.81 -18.94 6.45
N LEU A 526 7.99 -19.17 5.87
CA LEU A 526 9.26 -19.35 6.58
C LEU A 526 10.33 -18.49 5.92
N ASP A 527 10.82 -17.48 6.63
CA ASP A 527 11.95 -16.65 6.17
C ASP A 527 13.24 -17.05 6.90
N LEU A 528 14.15 -17.64 6.16
CA LEU A 528 15.50 -18.03 6.58
C LEU A 528 16.59 -17.24 5.83
N GLY A 529 16.22 -16.16 5.16
CA GLY A 529 17.18 -15.30 4.46
C GLY A 529 18.28 -14.78 5.37
N GLU A 530 19.43 -14.40 4.82
CA GLU A 530 20.57 -13.83 5.57
C GLU A 530 21.01 -14.67 6.77
N ASN A 531 21.13 -15.99 6.58
CA ASN A 531 21.64 -16.92 7.58
C ASN A 531 22.96 -17.57 7.14
N ARG A 532 23.39 -18.63 7.84
CA ARG A 532 24.61 -19.40 7.53
C ARG A 532 24.27 -20.83 7.06
N LEU A 533 23.14 -21.01 6.38
CA LEU A 533 22.71 -22.31 5.91
C LEU A 533 23.64 -22.85 4.82
N HIS A 534 24.17 -24.07 5.02
CA HIS A 534 24.94 -24.77 4.02
C HIS A 534 24.13 -25.82 3.27
N PHE A 535 23.14 -26.39 3.92
CA PHE A 535 22.21 -27.39 3.40
C PHE A 535 20.85 -27.23 4.03
N THR A 536 19.83 -27.71 3.34
CA THR A 536 18.44 -27.70 3.78
C THR A 536 18.07 -29.08 4.33
N SER A 537 17.24 -29.10 5.37
CA SER A 537 16.63 -30.33 5.85
C SER A 537 15.41 -30.71 4.98
N ASN A 538 14.89 -31.89 5.25
CA ASN A 538 13.72 -32.43 4.53
C ASN A 538 12.45 -31.59 4.82
N PHE A 539 12.21 -30.54 4.01
CA PHE A 539 11.01 -29.69 4.06
C PHE A 539 9.75 -30.39 3.51
N SER A 540 9.86 -31.57 2.90
CA SER A 540 8.72 -32.32 2.37
C SER A 540 7.65 -32.64 3.42
N ARG A 541 8.01 -32.59 4.71
CA ARG A 541 7.07 -32.74 5.84
C ARG A 541 6.17 -31.53 6.03
N LEU A 542 6.57 -30.34 5.57
CA LEU A 542 5.83 -29.08 5.71
C LEU A 542 4.90 -28.87 4.52
N GLN A 543 3.87 -29.69 4.38
CA GLN A 543 2.95 -29.67 3.23
C GLN A 543 2.19 -28.36 3.08
N SER A 544 2.06 -27.60 4.16
CA SER A 544 1.39 -26.29 4.18
C SER A 544 2.28 -25.13 3.75
N LEU A 545 3.62 -25.35 3.68
CA LEU A 545 4.59 -24.30 3.39
C LEU A 545 4.45 -23.82 1.93
N ARG A 546 4.21 -22.51 1.75
CA ARG A 546 3.99 -21.88 0.45
C ARG A 546 5.02 -20.81 0.12
N ASP A 547 5.56 -20.16 1.14
CA ASP A 547 6.50 -19.06 1.03
C ASP A 547 7.75 -19.38 1.85
N LEU A 548 8.79 -19.85 1.15
CA LEU A 548 10.10 -20.14 1.74
C LEU A 548 11.14 -19.16 1.18
N ARG A 549 11.81 -18.43 2.06
CA ARG A 549 12.93 -17.54 1.72
C ARG A 549 14.21 -18.08 2.31
N VAL A 550 15.22 -18.23 1.46
CA VAL A 550 16.56 -18.71 1.82
C VAL A 550 17.66 -17.88 1.14
N ASP A 551 17.31 -16.70 0.66
CA ASP A 551 18.24 -15.79 0.00
C ASP A 551 19.44 -15.45 0.90
N THR A 552 20.55 -15.06 0.29
CA THR A 552 21.77 -14.61 1.00
C THR A 552 22.28 -15.63 2.04
N ASN A 553 22.23 -16.93 1.69
CA ASN A 553 22.80 -18.03 2.47
C ASN A 553 23.95 -18.71 1.71
N PRO A 554 25.01 -19.24 2.40
CA PRO A 554 26.08 -19.98 1.75
C PRO A 554 25.68 -21.42 1.43
N LEU A 555 24.56 -21.60 0.72
CA LEU A 555 24.02 -22.90 0.33
C LEU A 555 25.01 -23.67 -0.56
N ARG A 556 25.14 -24.98 -0.39
CA ARG A 556 25.92 -25.84 -1.29
C ARG A 556 25.08 -26.24 -2.49
N CYS A 557 25.66 -26.13 -3.70
CA CYS A 557 25.05 -26.63 -4.93
C CYS A 557 25.11 -28.16 -4.96
N ASP A 558 24.24 -28.85 -4.23
CA ASP A 558 24.15 -30.31 -4.21
C ASP A 558 22.68 -30.77 -4.15
N CYS A 559 22.49 -32.08 -4.06
CA CYS A 559 21.16 -32.68 -4.07
C CYS A 559 20.29 -32.37 -2.86
N SER A 560 20.85 -31.85 -1.77
CA SER A 560 20.08 -31.46 -0.60
C SER A 560 19.14 -30.28 -0.88
N LEU A 561 19.43 -29.51 -1.94
CA LEU A 561 18.58 -28.38 -2.36
C LEU A 561 17.30 -28.82 -3.07
N HIS A 562 17.17 -30.11 -3.42
CA HIS A 562 15.99 -30.57 -4.15
C HIS A 562 14.69 -30.46 -3.34
N ASP A 563 14.78 -30.57 -2.03
CA ASP A 563 13.62 -30.53 -1.12
C ASP A 563 12.98 -29.12 -1.01
N ILE A 564 13.73 -28.07 -1.34
CA ILE A 564 13.19 -26.70 -1.29
C ILE A 564 12.55 -26.25 -2.60
N VAL A 565 12.83 -26.95 -3.72
CA VAL A 565 12.35 -26.58 -5.06
C VAL A 565 10.84 -26.37 -5.12
N PRO A 566 9.98 -27.27 -4.58
CA PRO A 566 8.53 -27.10 -4.66
C PRO A 566 8.05 -25.84 -3.95
N HIS A 567 8.76 -25.39 -2.93
CA HIS A 567 8.39 -24.23 -2.11
C HIS A 567 8.90 -22.91 -2.68
N LEU A 568 10.02 -22.92 -3.42
CA LEU A 568 10.60 -21.75 -4.09
C LEU A 568 9.94 -21.47 -5.44
N LEU A 569 9.65 -22.51 -6.25
CA LEU A 569 9.15 -22.36 -7.62
C LEU A 569 7.68 -21.94 -7.69
N ASN A 570 6.91 -22.10 -6.62
CA ASN A 570 5.53 -21.61 -6.54
C ASN A 570 5.45 -20.11 -6.26
N GLN A 571 6.58 -19.43 -6.05
CA GLN A 571 6.63 -17.99 -5.83
C GLN A 571 6.69 -17.26 -7.18
N SER A 572 5.55 -16.79 -7.65
CA SER A 572 5.47 -15.93 -8.83
C SER A 572 6.10 -14.54 -8.66
N GLN A 573 6.69 -14.22 -7.48
CA GLN A 573 7.23 -12.91 -7.13
C GLN A 573 8.47 -13.03 -6.22
N ILE A 574 9.55 -13.61 -6.73
CA ILE A 574 10.86 -13.40 -6.09
C ILE A 574 11.32 -12.01 -6.46
N ALA A 575 11.31 -11.08 -5.48
CA ALA A 575 11.62 -9.67 -5.70
C ALA A 575 13.05 -9.47 -6.26
N ASP A 576 14.03 -10.21 -5.72
CA ASP A 576 15.43 -10.12 -6.10
C ASP A 576 16.06 -11.51 -6.35
N PRO A 577 15.91 -12.09 -7.57
CA PRO A 577 16.46 -13.40 -7.88
C PRO A 577 17.98 -13.51 -7.74
N GLN A 578 18.69 -12.39 -7.79
CA GLN A 578 20.16 -12.33 -7.68
C GLN A 578 20.68 -12.66 -6.27
N LEU A 579 19.84 -12.51 -5.25
CA LEU A 579 20.17 -12.82 -3.85
C LEU A 579 20.08 -14.34 -3.56
N TYR A 580 19.51 -15.11 -4.48
CA TYR A 580 19.40 -16.57 -4.38
C TYR A 580 20.56 -17.25 -5.12
N TYR A 581 21.51 -17.78 -4.38
CA TYR A 581 22.71 -18.43 -4.94
C TYR A 581 23.13 -19.65 -4.14
N CYS A 582 23.92 -20.53 -4.76
CA CYS A 582 24.61 -21.63 -4.09
C CYS A 582 26.09 -21.71 -4.51
N PHE A 583 26.90 -22.41 -3.74
CA PHE A 583 28.34 -22.56 -3.95
C PHE A 583 28.70 -24.01 -4.33
N SER A 584 29.53 -24.16 -5.36
CA SER A 584 30.22 -25.41 -5.68
C SER A 584 31.74 -25.13 -5.66
N GLY A 585 32.41 -25.56 -4.58
CA GLY A 585 33.78 -25.17 -4.29
C GLY A 585 33.89 -23.67 -4.03
N SER A 586 34.70 -22.95 -4.81
CA SER A 586 34.84 -21.50 -4.75
C SER A 586 33.94 -20.71 -5.71
N TRP A 587 33.11 -21.40 -6.51
CA TRP A 587 32.25 -20.77 -7.51
C TRP A 587 30.85 -20.56 -6.99
N GLN A 588 30.29 -19.38 -7.25
CA GLN A 588 28.90 -19.02 -6.94
C GLN A 588 28.02 -19.19 -8.18
N TYR A 589 26.89 -19.83 -8.01
CA TYR A 589 25.88 -20.06 -9.06
C TYR A 589 24.54 -19.49 -8.66
N PRO A 590 23.78 -18.86 -9.57
CA PRO A 590 22.40 -18.48 -9.31
C PRO A 590 21.55 -19.70 -8.96
N LEU A 591 20.82 -19.64 -7.85
CA LEU A 591 20.10 -20.81 -7.31
C LEU A 591 18.98 -21.28 -8.26
N LEU A 592 18.15 -20.37 -8.75
CA LEU A 592 16.98 -20.73 -9.57
C LEU A 592 17.36 -21.42 -10.90
N PRO A 593 18.29 -20.87 -11.71
CA PRO A 593 18.79 -21.57 -12.89
C PRO A 593 19.45 -22.90 -12.57
N TYR A 594 20.16 -22.99 -11.45
CA TYR A 594 20.78 -24.24 -10.99
C TYR A 594 19.72 -25.30 -10.71
N LEU A 595 18.66 -24.98 -9.97
CA LEU A 595 17.58 -25.90 -9.62
C LEU A 595 16.76 -26.36 -10.83
N THR A 596 16.51 -25.48 -11.81
CA THR A 596 15.80 -25.84 -13.05
C THR A 596 16.63 -26.68 -14.01
N GLY A 597 17.97 -26.62 -13.92
CA GLY A 597 18.90 -27.38 -14.74
C GLY A 597 19.31 -28.75 -14.16
N ILE A 598 18.92 -29.04 -12.91
CA ILE A 598 19.27 -30.31 -12.26
C ILE A 598 18.36 -31.41 -12.81
N THR A 599 18.97 -32.36 -13.55
CA THR A 599 18.38 -33.68 -13.78
C THR A 599 18.17 -34.38 -12.42
N PRO A 600 17.11 -35.19 -12.25
CA PRO A 600 16.80 -35.79 -10.96
C PRO A 600 18.04 -36.41 -10.33
N CYS A 601 18.33 -35.98 -9.07
CA CYS A 601 19.45 -36.45 -8.29
C CYS A 601 19.35 -37.96 -8.06
N THR A 602 19.92 -38.71 -8.95
CA THR A 602 20.19 -40.13 -8.76
C THR A 602 21.66 -40.27 -8.47
N ASP A 603 22.02 -41.04 -7.45
CA ASP A 603 23.38 -41.30 -6.97
C ASP A 603 24.46 -41.13 -8.05
N SER A 604 25.36 -40.16 -7.84
CA SER A 604 26.31 -39.63 -8.82
C SER A 604 27.33 -40.63 -9.35
N THR A 605 27.24 -41.93 -8.99
CA THR A 605 28.09 -43.01 -9.52
C THR A 605 27.47 -43.74 -10.70
N ARG A 606 26.16 -43.58 -11.01
CA ARG A 606 25.49 -44.31 -12.10
C ARG A 606 25.36 -43.58 -13.43
N HIS A 607 25.57 -42.29 -13.51
CA HIS A 607 25.25 -41.49 -14.72
C HIS A 607 26.45 -40.97 -15.52
N ILE A 608 27.67 -41.05 -15.01
CA ILE A 608 28.85 -40.76 -15.83
C ILE A 608 29.12 -41.92 -16.81
N ALA A 609 28.83 -43.17 -16.43
CA ALA A 609 29.02 -44.34 -17.26
C ALA A 609 28.23 -44.33 -18.60
N PRO A 610 26.92 -44.02 -18.68
CA PRO A 610 26.20 -44.03 -19.95
C PRO A 610 26.60 -42.88 -20.89
N ILE A 611 26.98 -41.70 -20.38
CA ILE A 611 27.44 -40.59 -21.24
C ILE A 611 28.82 -40.89 -21.81
N LEU A 612 29.74 -41.43 -21.02
CA LEU A 612 31.04 -41.88 -21.51
C LEU A 612 30.89 -43.05 -22.48
N ILE A 613 30.00 -44.03 -22.21
CA ILE A 613 29.73 -45.16 -23.12
C ILE A 613 29.10 -44.67 -24.44
N SER A 614 28.18 -43.70 -24.41
CA SER A 614 27.59 -43.13 -25.63
C SER A 614 28.58 -42.35 -26.46
N THR A 615 29.46 -41.56 -25.85
CA THR A 615 30.52 -40.80 -26.56
C THR A 615 31.57 -41.72 -27.14
N PHE A 616 31.98 -42.78 -26.42
CA PHE A 616 32.87 -43.83 -26.95
C PHE A 616 32.23 -44.62 -28.09
N ALA A 617 30.95 -44.99 -27.99
CA ALA A 617 30.20 -45.65 -29.04
C ALA A 617 30.07 -44.77 -30.30
N PHE A 618 29.78 -43.50 -30.15
CA PHE A 618 29.69 -42.55 -31.27
C PHE A 618 31.05 -42.32 -31.96
N SER A 619 32.11 -42.19 -31.19
CA SER A 619 33.47 -42.08 -31.76
C SER A 619 33.91 -43.37 -32.46
N ALA A 620 33.57 -44.54 -31.91
CA ALA A 620 33.84 -45.85 -32.56
C ALA A 620 33.06 -46.00 -33.89
N ILE A 621 31.80 -45.56 -33.95
CA ILE A 621 31.00 -45.55 -35.17
C ILE A 621 31.62 -44.62 -36.23
N ILE A 622 32.05 -43.41 -35.83
CA ILE A 622 32.73 -42.48 -36.75
C ILE A 622 34.03 -43.08 -37.30
N VAL A 623 34.84 -43.66 -36.43
CA VAL A 623 36.11 -44.28 -36.85
C VAL A 623 35.87 -45.48 -37.77
N THR A 624 34.89 -46.34 -37.48
CA THR A 624 34.55 -47.48 -38.35
C THR A 624 33.97 -47.03 -39.69
N THR A 625 33.13 -46.02 -39.75
CA THR A 625 32.61 -45.45 -41.00
C THR A 625 33.72 -44.82 -41.84
N LEU A 626 34.64 -44.04 -41.21
CA LEU A 626 35.81 -43.49 -41.89
C LEU A 626 36.74 -44.62 -42.44
N MET A 627 36.97 -45.66 -41.66
CA MET A 627 37.73 -46.83 -42.12
C MET A 627 37.06 -47.55 -43.31
N MET A 628 35.75 -47.74 -43.27
CA MET A 628 34.99 -48.33 -44.38
C MET A 628 35.05 -47.44 -45.63
N LEU A 629 34.97 -46.11 -45.48
CA LEU A 629 35.14 -45.19 -46.60
C LEU A 629 36.57 -45.23 -47.18
N LEU A 630 37.59 -45.27 -46.31
CA LEU A 630 38.97 -45.42 -46.74
C LEU A 630 39.24 -46.78 -47.48
N ILE A 631 38.68 -47.87 -46.98
CA ILE A 631 38.76 -49.18 -47.64
C ILE A 631 38.01 -49.16 -48.98
N GLY A 632 36.82 -48.51 -49.00
CA GLY A 632 36.05 -48.32 -50.24
C GLY A 632 36.82 -47.45 -51.25
N TYR A 633 37.44 -46.39 -50.83
CA TYR A 633 38.28 -45.53 -51.68
C TYR A 633 39.51 -46.23 -52.18
N ARG A 634 40.21 -47.02 -51.33
CA ARG A 634 41.36 -47.85 -51.77
C ARG A 634 40.94 -48.92 -52.80
N ARG A 635 39.79 -49.61 -52.61
CA ARG A 635 39.25 -50.55 -53.56
C ARG A 635 38.83 -49.89 -54.90
N TYR A 636 38.26 -48.66 -54.81
CA TYR A 636 37.93 -47.92 -56.01
C TYR A 636 39.20 -47.45 -56.75
N ALA A 637 40.18 -46.91 -56.07
CA ALA A 637 41.46 -46.49 -56.64
C ALA A 637 42.22 -47.68 -57.28
N HIS A 638 42.18 -48.85 -56.65
CA HIS A 638 42.77 -50.08 -57.22
C HIS A 638 42.03 -50.55 -58.49
N ARG A 639 40.69 -50.46 -58.53
CA ARG A 639 39.89 -50.71 -59.72
C ARG A 639 40.20 -49.74 -60.85
N VAL A 640 40.26 -48.46 -60.55
CA VAL A 640 40.62 -47.42 -61.53
C VAL A 640 42.04 -47.65 -62.08
N SER A 641 43.01 -47.99 -61.23
CA SER A 641 44.37 -48.32 -61.63
C SER A 641 44.42 -49.57 -62.53
N HIS A 642 43.61 -50.59 -62.25
CA HIS A 642 43.48 -51.76 -63.12
C HIS A 642 42.86 -51.46 -64.48
N VAL A 643 41.86 -50.58 -64.51
CA VAL A 643 41.23 -50.13 -65.76
C VAL A 643 42.23 -49.31 -66.58
N TYR A 644 42.99 -48.41 -65.96
CA TYR A 644 44.07 -47.66 -66.64
C TYR A 644 45.19 -48.54 -67.14
N LYS A 645 45.61 -49.59 -66.37
CA LYS A 645 46.57 -50.55 -66.83
C LYS A 645 46.06 -51.38 -68.03
N ARG A 646 44.77 -51.75 -68.05
CA ARG A 646 44.16 -52.42 -69.20
C ARG A 646 44.11 -51.57 -70.45
N LEU A 647 43.71 -50.32 -70.30
CA LEU A 647 43.66 -49.33 -71.41
C LEU A 647 45.08 -49.02 -71.95
N ALA A 648 46.09 -48.99 -71.07
CA ALA A 648 47.49 -48.82 -71.51
C ALA A 648 48.05 -50.04 -72.22
N THR A 649 47.63 -51.23 -71.85
CA THR A 649 48.03 -52.49 -72.58
C THR A 649 47.31 -52.69 -73.91
N GLU A 650 46.05 -52.20 -74.06
CA GLU A 650 45.33 -52.22 -75.31
C GLU A 650 45.81 -51.15 -76.30
N SER A 651 46.36 -50.05 -75.85
CA SER A 651 46.97 -49.02 -76.72
C SER A 651 48.35 -49.41 -77.26
N VAL A 652 49.10 -50.31 -76.59
CA VAL A 652 50.41 -50.79 -77.03
C VAL A 652 50.26 -51.97 -78.00
N ALA A 653 49.08 -52.65 -78.07
CA ALA A 653 48.81 -53.74 -79.00
C ALA A 653 48.25 -53.27 -80.36
N ARG A 654 48.12 -51.94 -80.59
CA ARG A 654 47.65 -51.29 -81.83
C ARG A 654 48.68 -50.36 -82.45
N LEU A 655 49.93 -50.45 -82.09
CA LEU A 655 51.10 -49.90 -82.78
C LEU A 655 52.01 -51.11 -83.23
#